data_f4502101d78f142dde32a19daf89d0f3
#
_entry.id   f4502101d78f142dde32a19daf89d0f3
#
_cell.length_a   1.000
_cell.length_b   1.000
_cell.length_c   1.000
_cell.angle_alpha   90.00
_cell.angle_beta   90.00
_cell.angle_gamma   90.00
#
_symmetry.space_group_name_H-M   'P 1'
#
loop_
_entity.id
_entity.type
_entity.pdbx_description
1 polymer ?
#
loop_
_entity_poly.entity_id
_entity_poly.type
_entity_poly.pdbx_seq_one_letter_code
_entity_poly.pdbx_strand_id
1 'polypeptide(L)'
;MLNLHLVEASIANLRRGLEDGTVTSVELVGAYLNRIAHFDRHGIALNAVPILNPNMFEEAEASDRRRREGKTLGSLDGIPYTAKDSYKAKGLTVAAGSPAFQHLTANEDAFTIARLRAAGAVLIGLTNMPPMANGGMQRGVYGRAESPYNKDFLTAAFASGSSNGSGTATAASFAVFGLGEETWSSGRAPASNNALVAYTPSRGGISARGNWPLVPTMDVVVPHTRTVPDLLELLDVIVADDAETRGDFWRVQPWVQIPKASALRPASYAALPLQGALKGKRLGVPKMYVGKDEGADRPIETRASVLDLWRQAARDLEALGAEVVEVDFPVVSNYERDRPGARTMVDRGLVPAEFAEREIWDLSIWSWDDFLRANADPAIPDLASVDGAKIFPQPPGALRDRYGDADFDLAQYVERAKQGVAPLADIPAIEAGLKGLEATRRIDFEDWLDANRLDAVVLPAVADVGPADADVDEASAMLAWRNGTWVANGNLVWRHLGIPTVTVPMGTMADIGMPVGLTFAGRAYDDVALLTIAGDYERATRRRTVPPRTPALADDVFEGRGAASRVGDAHLTLALTAETTRSGATDEIAIALETGDAAVVKVHVNGEPVSLQGSGNRFTGRVIVPATTHQGFHSVWRGSYGSIVTAIVRSPDGRVGGAYTVTGGIG
;
A
#
# COMPACT_ATOMS: atom_id res chain seq x y z
N MET A 1 9.76 22.14 -25.56
CA MET A 1 9.74 21.57 -24.21
C MET A 1 8.65 20.52 -24.19
N LEU A 2 8.86 19.36 -23.55
CA LEU A 2 7.87 18.30 -23.48
C LEU A 2 6.89 18.63 -22.34
N ASN A 3 5.60 18.38 -22.55
CA ASN A 3 4.60 18.49 -21.50
C ASN A 3 4.81 17.38 -20.47
N LEU A 4 4.59 17.70 -19.18
CA LEU A 4 4.55 16.74 -18.11
C LEU A 4 3.10 16.28 -17.89
N HIS A 5 2.84 14.99 -18.04
CA HIS A 5 1.56 14.37 -17.73
C HIS A 5 1.61 13.77 -16.31
N LEU A 6 0.64 14.10 -15.47
CA LEU A 6 0.55 13.63 -14.09
C LEU A 6 0.17 12.14 -14.01
N VAL A 7 -0.83 11.75 -14.84
CA VAL A 7 -1.27 10.36 -14.92
C VAL A 7 -0.13 9.50 -15.45
N GLU A 8 0.18 8.42 -14.73
CA GLU A 8 1.30 7.51 -15.03
C GLU A 8 2.70 8.16 -14.94
N ALA A 9 2.84 9.36 -14.37
CA ALA A 9 4.16 9.97 -14.17
C ALA A 9 5.04 9.11 -13.26
N SER A 10 6.26 8.84 -13.69
CA SER A 10 7.29 8.20 -12.85
C SER A 10 7.95 9.22 -11.91
N ILE A 11 8.64 8.75 -10.88
CA ILE A 11 9.49 9.59 -10.02
C ILE A 11 10.45 10.43 -10.89
N ALA A 12 11.09 9.78 -11.87
CA ALA A 12 12.04 10.45 -12.77
C ALA A 12 11.36 11.53 -13.64
N ASN A 13 10.10 11.33 -14.09
CA ASN A 13 9.36 12.35 -14.83
C ASN A 13 9.06 13.57 -13.96
N LEU A 14 8.56 13.36 -12.73
CA LEU A 14 8.22 14.43 -11.80
C LEU A 14 9.49 15.19 -11.37
N ARG A 15 10.55 14.49 -11.03
CA ARG A 15 11.83 15.09 -10.67
C ARG A 15 12.35 16.00 -11.78
N ARG A 16 12.33 15.54 -13.04
CA ARG A 16 12.72 16.35 -14.20
C ARG A 16 11.86 17.60 -14.32
N GLY A 17 10.53 17.47 -14.19
CA GLY A 17 9.61 18.62 -14.23
C GLY A 17 9.87 19.62 -13.11
N LEU A 18 10.26 19.17 -11.92
CA LEU A 18 10.68 20.00 -10.80
C LEU A 18 12.03 20.69 -11.08
N GLU A 19 12.99 19.98 -11.67
CA GLU A 19 14.34 20.48 -11.99
C GLU A 19 14.34 21.53 -13.09
N ASP A 20 13.55 21.33 -14.15
CA ASP A 20 13.45 22.26 -15.29
C ASP A 20 12.40 23.37 -15.08
N GLY A 21 11.69 23.36 -13.95
CA GLY A 21 10.70 24.36 -13.59
C GLY A 21 9.37 24.27 -14.35
N THR A 22 9.11 23.15 -15.04
CA THR A 22 7.81 22.86 -15.66
C THR A 22 6.69 22.85 -14.62
N VAL A 23 7.00 22.35 -13.41
CA VAL A 23 6.07 22.24 -12.28
C VAL A 23 6.80 22.53 -10.98
N THR A 24 6.07 22.97 -9.95
CA THR A 24 6.53 23.07 -8.56
C THR A 24 5.97 21.93 -7.72
N SER A 25 6.56 21.65 -6.55
CA SER A 25 6.02 20.66 -5.63
C SER A 25 4.63 21.03 -5.15
N VAL A 26 4.35 22.31 -4.91
CA VAL A 26 3.02 22.84 -4.57
C VAL A 26 2.01 22.53 -5.69
N GLU A 27 2.35 22.74 -6.94
CA GLU A 27 1.46 22.43 -8.08
C GLU A 27 1.21 20.93 -8.20
N LEU A 28 2.23 20.07 -7.96
CA LEU A 28 2.06 18.62 -7.94
C LEU A 28 1.09 18.16 -6.85
N VAL A 29 1.29 18.64 -5.62
CA VAL A 29 0.40 18.34 -4.50
C VAL A 29 -1.03 18.77 -4.81
N GLY A 30 -1.23 19.98 -5.33
CA GLY A 30 -2.55 20.48 -5.72
C GLY A 30 -3.22 19.62 -6.80
N ALA A 31 -2.48 19.18 -7.80
CA ALA A 31 -3.02 18.34 -8.87
C ALA A 31 -3.40 16.93 -8.36
N TYR A 32 -2.55 16.29 -7.55
CA TYR A 32 -2.90 15.01 -6.93
C TYR A 32 -4.10 15.14 -5.98
N LEU A 33 -4.17 16.21 -5.19
CA LEU A 33 -5.31 16.46 -4.31
C LEU A 33 -6.61 16.69 -5.10
N ASN A 34 -6.56 17.38 -6.25
CA ASN A 34 -7.70 17.54 -7.14
C ASN A 34 -8.19 16.20 -7.71
N ARG A 35 -7.28 15.27 -8.04
CA ARG A 35 -7.66 13.91 -8.46
C ARG A 35 -8.32 13.13 -7.32
N ILE A 36 -7.78 13.23 -6.10
CA ILE A 36 -8.39 12.64 -4.89
C ILE A 36 -9.79 13.23 -4.68
N ALA A 37 -9.92 14.55 -4.75
CA ALA A 37 -11.20 15.22 -4.59
C ALA A 37 -12.24 14.73 -5.62
N HIS A 38 -11.84 14.58 -6.89
CA HIS A 38 -12.72 14.22 -7.99
C HIS A 38 -13.12 12.74 -8.01
N PHE A 39 -12.14 11.81 -7.87
CA PHE A 39 -12.37 10.37 -8.07
C PHE A 39 -12.49 9.59 -6.77
N ASP A 40 -11.85 10.04 -5.69
CA ASP A 40 -11.75 9.30 -4.44
C ASP A 40 -12.82 9.66 -3.43
N ARG A 41 -13.03 10.98 -3.23
CA ARG A 41 -13.98 11.51 -2.24
C ARG A 41 -15.36 11.77 -2.81
N HIS A 42 -15.42 12.08 -4.11
CA HIS A 42 -16.62 12.39 -4.87
C HIS A 42 -16.67 11.54 -6.14
N GLY A 43 -17.59 11.84 -7.04
CA GLY A 43 -17.74 11.16 -8.33
C GLY A 43 -17.92 9.65 -8.16
N ILE A 44 -16.93 8.88 -8.60
CA ILE A 44 -16.97 7.41 -8.52
C ILE A 44 -16.63 6.87 -7.13
N ALA A 45 -16.21 7.72 -6.19
CA ALA A 45 -15.97 7.45 -4.78
C ALA A 45 -15.10 6.20 -4.51
N LEU A 46 -13.86 6.22 -5.00
CA LEU A 46 -12.92 5.09 -4.82
C LEU A 46 -12.51 4.87 -3.36
N ASN A 47 -12.59 5.91 -2.51
CA ASN A 47 -12.38 5.83 -1.06
C ASN A 47 -11.03 5.25 -0.65
N ALA A 48 -9.98 5.54 -1.40
CA ALA A 48 -8.64 5.03 -1.16
C ALA A 48 -7.83 5.85 -0.14
N VAL A 49 -8.07 7.19 -0.04
CA VAL A 49 -7.30 8.12 0.81
C VAL A 49 -8.22 8.83 1.81
N PRO A 50 -8.64 8.16 2.89
CA PRO A 50 -9.58 8.71 3.87
C PRO A 50 -9.00 9.82 4.74
N ILE A 51 -7.68 9.89 4.92
CA ILE A 51 -7.01 10.85 5.79
C ILE A 51 -6.06 11.69 4.96
N LEU A 52 -6.24 13.01 4.97
CA LEU A 52 -5.34 13.96 4.31
C LEU A 52 -4.32 14.51 5.30
N ASN A 53 -3.08 14.72 4.85
CA ASN A 53 -2.07 15.39 5.65
C ASN A 53 -2.35 16.92 5.64
N PRO A 54 -2.64 17.56 6.76
CA PRO A 54 -2.91 19.00 6.80
C PRO A 54 -1.68 19.83 6.40
N ASN A 55 -0.47 19.28 6.52
CA ASN A 55 0.79 19.98 6.27
C ASN A 55 1.34 19.75 4.85
N MET A 56 0.60 19.08 3.96
CA MET A 56 1.11 18.69 2.63
C MET A 56 1.62 19.88 1.80
N PHE A 57 0.93 21.03 1.86
CA PHE A 57 1.35 22.23 1.15
C PHE A 57 2.56 22.90 1.78
N GLU A 58 2.66 22.92 3.12
CA GLU A 58 3.85 23.43 3.83
C GLU A 58 5.10 22.59 3.50
N GLU A 59 4.96 21.27 3.49
CA GLU A 59 6.03 20.33 3.09
C GLU A 59 6.45 20.57 1.63
N ALA A 60 5.50 20.79 0.71
CA ALA A 60 5.74 21.07 -0.69
C ALA A 60 6.47 22.43 -0.90
N GLU A 61 6.00 23.48 -0.23
CA GLU A 61 6.62 24.80 -0.26
C GLU A 61 8.06 24.78 0.27
N ALA A 62 8.31 23.98 1.32
CA ALA A 62 9.66 23.78 1.84
C ALA A 62 10.58 23.12 0.81
N SER A 63 10.08 22.16 0.02
CA SER A 63 10.82 21.56 -1.10
C SER A 63 11.11 22.60 -2.19
N ASP A 64 10.10 23.36 -2.62
CA ASP A 64 10.27 24.39 -3.65
C ASP A 64 11.29 25.46 -3.21
N ARG A 65 11.30 25.82 -1.93
CA ARG A 65 12.31 26.72 -1.35
C ARG A 65 13.72 26.12 -1.43
N ARG A 66 13.90 24.87 -0.95
CA ARG A 66 15.21 24.19 -1.03
C ARG A 66 15.72 24.10 -2.47
N ARG A 67 14.85 23.85 -3.42
CA ARG A 67 15.20 23.76 -4.86
C ARG A 67 15.67 25.10 -5.39
N ARG A 68 15.02 26.21 -5.05
CA ARG A 68 15.47 27.57 -5.41
C ARG A 68 16.84 27.89 -4.83
N GLU A 69 17.11 27.45 -3.60
CA GLU A 69 18.39 27.62 -2.91
C GLU A 69 19.49 26.65 -3.39
N GLY A 70 19.17 25.70 -4.27
CA GLY A 70 20.12 24.66 -4.70
C GLY A 70 20.45 23.63 -3.60
N LYS A 71 19.57 23.44 -2.64
CA LYS A 71 19.74 22.59 -1.45
C LYS A 71 18.77 21.40 -1.43
N THR A 72 18.52 20.78 -2.57
CA THR A 72 17.64 19.61 -2.68
C THR A 72 18.17 18.44 -1.84
N LEU A 73 17.26 17.65 -1.28
CA LEU A 73 17.57 16.52 -0.38
C LEU A 73 17.72 15.18 -1.11
N GLY A 74 17.63 15.16 -2.44
CA GLY A 74 17.80 13.97 -3.27
C GLY A 74 16.70 13.78 -4.29
N SER A 75 16.57 12.56 -4.81
CA SER A 75 15.66 12.22 -5.92
C SER A 75 14.19 12.34 -5.57
N LEU A 76 13.83 12.21 -4.28
CA LEU A 76 12.44 12.24 -3.80
C LEU A 76 12.03 13.61 -3.23
N ASP A 77 12.91 14.63 -3.26
CA ASP A 77 12.56 15.96 -2.71
C ASP A 77 11.42 16.62 -3.51
N GLY A 78 10.28 16.82 -2.83
CA GLY A 78 9.05 17.36 -3.40
C GLY A 78 8.16 16.34 -4.13
N ILE A 79 8.48 15.06 -4.06
CA ILE A 79 7.70 13.97 -4.69
C ILE A 79 6.55 13.54 -3.77
N PRO A 80 5.28 13.60 -4.24
CA PRO A 80 4.12 13.22 -3.45
C PRO A 80 3.93 11.71 -3.33
N TYR A 81 3.59 11.22 -2.12
CA TYR A 81 3.31 9.81 -1.83
C TYR A 81 2.15 9.61 -0.85
N THR A 82 1.67 8.38 -0.73
CA THR A 82 0.70 7.95 0.27
C THR A 82 1.25 6.82 1.13
N ALA A 83 0.68 6.61 2.32
CA ALA A 83 1.02 5.50 3.19
C ALA A 83 -0.26 4.87 3.76
N LYS A 84 -0.23 3.57 4.09
CA LYS A 84 -1.35 2.86 4.71
C LYS A 84 -1.63 3.40 6.12
N ASP A 85 -2.88 3.39 6.56
CA ASP A 85 -3.33 3.89 7.89
C ASP A 85 -2.77 3.10 9.08
N SER A 86 -1.94 2.11 8.84
CA SER A 86 -1.14 1.39 9.84
C SER A 86 0.21 2.04 10.15
N TYR A 87 0.66 2.98 9.32
CA TYR A 87 1.92 3.70 9.55
C TYR A 87 1.72 4.86 10.50
N LYS A 88 2.54 4.94 11.56
CA LYS A 88 2.68 6.18 12.33
C LYS A 88 3.19 7.30 11.40
N ALA A 89 2.37 8.31 11.20
CA ALA A 89 2.77 9.59 10.64
C ALA A 89 2.47 10.64 11.69
N LYS A 90 3.49 11.24 12.27
CA LYS A 90 3.38 12.12 13.44
C LYS A 90 2.29 13.17 13.28
N GLY A 91 1.36 13.21 14.23
CA GLY A 91 0.23 14.16 14.26
C GLY A 91 -0.99 13.73 13.46
N LEU A 92 -0.92 12.64 12.67
CA LEU A 92 -2.08 12.03 12.02
C LEU A 92 -2.63 10.88 12.87
N THR A 93 -3.86 10.48 12.60
CA THR A 93 -4.43 9.27 13.20
C THR A 93 -3.65 8.03 12.72
N VAL A 94 -3.59 7.01 13.56
CA VAL A 94 -3.05 5.70 13.24
C VAL A 94 -4.08 4.65 13.65
N ALA A 95 -5.27 4.77 13.03
CA ALA A 95 -6.44 3.97 13.36
C ALA A 95 -6.33 2.51 12.89
N ALA A 96 -5.45 2.22 11.93
CA ALA A 96 -5.37 0.92 11.27
C ALA A 96 -6.75 0.41 10.80
N GLY A 97 -7.58 1.30 10.26
CA GLY A 97 -8.95 1.00 9.82
C GLY A 97 -9.93 0.63 10.93
N SER A 98 -9.52 0.59 12.19
CA SER A 98 -10.32 0.13 13.32
C SER A 98 -11.09 1.27 14.01
N PRO A 99 -12.40 1.11 14.24
CA PRO A 99 -13.17 2.05 15.07
C PRO A 99 -12.65 2.21 16.51
N ALA A 100 -11.99 1.18 17.06
CA ALA A 100 -11.38 1.27 18.40
C ALA A 100 -10.30 2.35 18.49
N PHE A 101 -9.59 2.58 17.39
CA PHE A 101 -8.41 3.46 17.32
C PHE A 101 -8.64 4.71 16.47
N GLN A 102 -9.87 5.04 16.10
CA GLN A 102 -10.18 6.16 15.20
C GLN A 102 -9.68 7.52 15.68
N HIS A 103 -9.37 7.67 16.96
CA HIS A 103 -8.85 8.91 17.57
C HIS A 103 -7.39 8.75 18.05
N LEU A 104 -6.78 7.59 17.89
CA LEU A 104 -5.40 7.37 18.26
C LEU A 104 -4.49 8.18 17.33
N THR A 105 -3.74 9.13 17.89
CA THR A 105 -2.83 9.98 17.12
C THR A 105 -1.39 9.49 17.27
N ALA A 106 -0.67 9.39 16.15
CA ALA A 106 0.73 9.00 16.16
C ALA A 106 1.62 10.06 16.80
N ASN A 107 2.41 9.67 17.80
CA ASN A 107 3.33 10.55 18.54
C ASN A 107 4.66 10.78 17.79
N GLU A 108 4.99 9.91 16.83
CA GLU A 108 6.23 9.92 16.04
C GLU A 108 5.97 9.40 14.62
N ASP A 109 6.96 9.51 13.75
CA ASP A 109 6.92 8.88 12.43
C ASP A 109 7.42 7.43 12.50
N ALA A 110 6.79 6.53 11.74
CA ALA A 110 7.37 5.22 11.42
C ALA A 110 8.72 5.40 10.72
N PHE A 111 9.60 4.41 10.84
CA PHE A 111 10.96 4.50 10.24
C PHE A 111 10.93 4.91 8.77
N THR A 112 10.11 4.28 7.95
CA THR A 112 10.00 4.59 6.52
C THR A 112 9.45 5.99 6.27
N ILE A 113 8.47 6.46 7.06
CA ILE A 113 7.94 7.83 6.99
C ILE A 113 9.05 8.84 7.33
N ALA A 114 9.79 8.61 8.42
CA ALA A 114 10.90 9.46 8.82
C ALA A 114 11.98 9.53 7.72
N ARG A 115 12.31 8.41 7.07
CA ARG A 115 13.26 8.35 5.95
C ARG A 115 12.79 9.18 4.75
N LEU A 116 11.50 9.06 4.39
CA LEU A 116 10.90 9.79 3.28
C LEU A 116 10.83 11.30 3.56
N ARG A 117 10.45 11.70 4.78
CA ARG A 117 10.50 13.11 5.20
C ARG A 117 11.92 13.67 5.14
N ALA A 118 12.91 12.91 5.63
CA ALA A 118 14.32 13.31 5.55
C ALA A 118 14.84 13.45 4.10
N ALA A 119 14.24 12.71 3.15
CA ALA A 119 14.52 12.84 1.72
C ALA A 119 13.67 13.94 1.04
N GLY A 120 12.79 14.63 1.78
CA GLY A 120 11.95 15.73 1.29
C GLY A 120 10.71 15.29 0.52
N ALA A 121 10.34 14.00 0.54
CA ALA A 121 9.09 13.52 -0.05
C ALA A 121 7.87 14.07 0.72
N VAL A 122 6.76 14.32 0.02
CA VAL A 122 5.56 14.95 0.57
C VAL A 122 4.46 13.91 0.78
N LEU A 123 4.04 13.71 2.03
CA LEU A 123 2.92 12.84 2.35
C LEU A 123 1.60 13.54 1.99
N ILE A 124 0.83 12.97 1.04
CA ILE A 124 -0.52 13.46 0.71
C ILE A 124 -1.53 13.05 1.78
N GLY A 125 -1.45 11.80 2.23
CA GLY A 125 -2.38 11.27 3.21
C GLY A 125 -2.23 9.78 3.46
N LEU A 126 -3.09 9.25 4.36
CA LEU A 126 -3.09 7.84 4.70
C LEU A 126 -4.20 7.10 3.94
N THR A 127 -3.90 5.86 3.54
CA THR A 127 -4.76 5.04 2.68
C THR A 127 -5.56 4.02 3.47
N ASN A 128 -6.73 3.69 2.93
CA ASN A 128 -7.71 2.82 3.52
C ASN A 128 -7.21 1.38 3.70
N MET A 129 -7.76 0.71 4.70
CA MET A 129 -7.49 -0.68 5.04
C MET A 129 -8.63 -1.26 5.88
N PRO A 130 -8.80 -2.60 5.93
CA PRO A 130 -9.71 -3.23 6.89
C PRO A 130 -9.18 -3.06 8.32
N PRO A 131 -10.06 -3.19 9.36
CA PRO A 131 -9.63 -3.08 10.73
C PRO A 131 -8.45 -3.98 11.06
N MET A 132 -7.38 -3.37 11.60
CA MET A 132 -6.15 -4.03 12.05
C MET A 132 -5.45 -4.90 10.98
N ALA A 133 -5.64 -4.61 9.69
CA ALA A 133 -5.17 -5.44 8.59
C ALA A 133 -5.70 -6.89 8.61
N ASN A 134 -6.66 -7.22 9.48
CA ASN A 134 -7.26 -8.55 9.56
C ASN A 134 -8.26 -8.72 8.41
N GLY A 135 -7.81 -9.31 7.32
CA GLY A 135 -8.54 -9.43 6.07
C GLY A 135 -8.01 -8.53 4.95
N GLY A 136 -8.86 -8.21 3.99
CA GLY A 136 -8.46 -7.42 2.81
C GLY A 136 -9.51 -6.39 2.40
N MET A 137 -10.75 -6.81 2.26
CA MET A 137 -11.82 -5.97 1.73
C MET A 137 -12.99 -5.78 2.71
N GLN A 138 -12.80 -6.14 3.98
CA GLN A 138 -13.74 -5.82 5.04
C GLN A 138 -13.79 -4.31 5.27
N ARG A 139 -15.00 -3.80 5.56
CA ARG A 139 -15.22 -2.38 5.75
C ARG A 139 -14.89 -1.96 7.19
N GLY A 140 -13.91 -1.09 7.33
CA GLY A 140 -13.48 -0.51 8.60
C GLY A 140 -14.07 0.87 8.87
N VAL A 141 -13.43 1.61 9.77
CA VAL A 141 -13.87 2.95 10.19
C VAL A 141 -14.04 3.93 9.00
N TYR A 142 -13.32 3.71 7.91
CA TYR A 142 -13.40 4.51 6.68
C TYR A 142 -14.10 3.76 5.53
N GLY A 143 -14.76 2.62 5.78
CA GLY A 143 -15.22 1.72 4.73
C GLY A 143 -14.05 0.95 4.11
N ARG A 144 -14.02 0.83 2.78
CA ARG A 144 -12.92 0.21 2.03
C ARG A 144 -12.67 0.96 0.73
N ALA A 145 -11.51 0.74 0.10
CA ALA A 145 -11.26 1.23 -1.24
C ALA A 145 -11.94 0.36 -2.31
N GLU A 146 -12.29 0.98 -3.44
CA GLU A 146 -12.92 0.32 -4.58
C GLU A 146 -11.97 0.27 -5.79
N SER A 147 -12.27 -0.60 -6.78
CA SER A 147 -11.38 -0.80 -7.93
C SER A 147 -11.43 0.37 -8.93
N PRO A 148 -10.26 0.91 -9.33
CA PRO A 148 -10.19 1.90 -10.39
C PRO A 148 -10.28 1.26 -11.79
N TYR A 149 -10.26 -0.07 -11.89
CA TYR A 149 -10.38 -0.81 -13.16
C TYR A 149 -11.81 -1.22 -13.47
N ASN A 150 -12.45 -1.94 -12.58
CA ASN A 150 -13.82 -2.42 -12.76
C ASN A 150 -14.58 -2.37 -11.43
N LYS A 151 -15.73 -1.67 -11.39
CA LYS A 151 -16.56 -1.48 -10.19
C LYS A 151 -17.19 -2.78 -9.67
N ASP A 152 -17.29 -3.78 -10.51
CA ASP A 152 -17.96 -5.04 -10.21
C ASP A 152 -17.00 -6.07 -9.57
N PHE A 153 -15.73 -5.70 -9.37
CA PHE A 153 -14.67 -6.55 -8.80
C PHE A 153 -13.89 -5.85 -7.71
N LEU A 154 -13.38 -6.66 -6.78
CA LEU A 154 -12.58 -6.20 -5.64
C LEU A 154 -11.20 -5.70 -6.07
N THR A 155 -10.74 -4.59 -5.47
CA THR A 155 -9.40 -4.04 -5.69
C THR A 155 -8.28 -4.82 -5.02
N ALA A 156 -8.63 -5.79 -4.15
CA ALA A 156 -7.70 -6.70 -3.47
C ALA A 156 -8.39 -8.02 -3.13
N ALA A 157 -7.66 -9.01 -2.63
CA ALA A 157 -8.25 -10.26 -2.15
C ALA A 157 -9.10 -10.02 -0.89
N PHE A 158 -10.26 -10.68 -0.78
CA PHE A 158 -11.20 -10.43 0.32
C PHE A 158 -10.59 -10.77 1.68
N ALA A 159 -10.01 -11.95 1.81
CA ALA A 159 -9.48 -12.42 3.10
C ALA A 159 -8.09 -11.87 3.45
N SER A 160 -7.30 -11.44 2.48
CA SER A 160 -5.95 -10.91 2.71
C SER A 160 -5.49 -9.99 1.59
N GLY A 161 -5.88 -8.75 1.66
CA GLY A 161 -5.55 -7.69 0.69
C GLY A 161 -5.50 -6.33 1.37
N SER A 162 -5.04 -6.28 2.62
CA SER A 162 -5.32 -5.15 3.52
C SER A 162 -4.74 -3.80 3.05
N SER A 163 -3.79 -3.77 2.11
CA SER A 163 -3.33 -2.52 1.50
C SER A 163 -4.19 -2.08 0.30
N ASN A 164 -5.52 -2.34 0.37
CA ASN A 164 -6.47 -2.02 -0.71
C ASN A 164 -6.43 -0.55 -1.11
N GLY A 165 -6.38 0.37 -0.16
CA GLY A 165 -6.27 1.81 -0.41
C GLY A 165 -4.94 2.20 -1.05
N SER A 166 -3.80 1.61 -0.61
CA SER A 166 -2.49 1.88 -1.22
C SER A 166 -2.45 1.42 -2.68
N GLY A 167 -3.00 0.23 -2.97
CA GLY A 167 -3.11 -0.28 -4.34
C GLY A 167 -3.96 0.64 -5.23
N THR A 168 -5.18 0.97 -4.78
CA THR A 168 -6.09 1.86 -5.52
C THR A 168 -5.49 3.25 -5.73
N ALA A 169 -4.95 3.89 -4.69
CA ALA A 169 -4.40 5.24 -4.76
C ALA A 169 -3.22 5.34 -5.74
N THR A 170 -2.29 4.36 -5.67
CA THR A 170 -1.13 4.32 -6.57
C THR A 170 -1.55 4.06 -8.01
N ALA A 171 -2.49 3.13 -8.24
CA ALA A 171 -2.99 2.83 -9.58
C ALA A 171 -3.74 4.01 -10.20
N ALA A 172 -4.59 4.69 -9.42
CA ALA A 172 -5.41 5.83 -9.84
C ALA A 172 -4.61 7.13 -10.02
N SER A 173 -3.31 7.11 -9.80
CA SER A 173 -2.44 8.31 -9.81
C SER A 173 -2.94 9.38 -8.81
N PHE A 174 -3.19 8.98 -7.54
CA PHE A 174 -3.42 9.91 -6.43
C PHE A 174 -2.12 10.30 -5.73
N ALA A 175 -1.05 9.61 -6.03
CA ALA A 175 0.33 9.89 -5.71
C ALA A 175 1.25 9.11 -6.69
N VAL A 176 2.57 9.31 -6.61
CA VAL A 176 3.48 8.60 -7.49
C VAL A 176 3.78 7.18 -7.01
N PHE A 177 3.80 6.98 -5.71
CA PHE A 177 3.92 5.68 -5.06
C PHE A 177 3.15 5.63 -3.74
N GLY A 178 2.94 4.42 -3.23
CA GLY A 178 2.31 4.18 -1.94
C GLY A 178 3.13 3.24 -1.06
N LEU A 179 2.97 3.36 0.25
CA LEU A 179 3.46 2.39 1.21
C LEU A 179 2.30 1.51 1.66
N GLY A 180 2.37 0.23 1.37
CA GLY A 180 1.55 -0.83 1.93
C GLY A 180 2.34 -1.64 2.94
N GLU A 181 1.75 -2.73 3.40
CA GLU A 181 2.40 -3.75 4.21
C GLU A 181 1.77 -5.11 3.94
N GLU A 182 2.43 -6.18 4.38
CA GLU A 182 1.94 -7.53 4.16
C GLU A 182 2.25 -8.42 5.37
N THR A 183 1.21 -9.14 5.81
CA THR A 183 1.30 -10.25 6.76
C THR A 183 1.09 -11.58 6.04
N TRP A 184 0.07 -11.69 5.18
CA TRP A 184 -0.21 -12.86 4.35
C TRP A 184 -0.01 -12.57 2.87
N SER A 185 -0.88 -11.74 2.29
CA SER A 185 -0.76 -11.29 0.89
C SER A 185 -1.21 -9.84 0.70
N SER A 186 -1.21 -9.08 1.78
CA SER A 186 -1.78 -7.72 1.82
C SER A 186 -1.06 -6.69 0.94
N GLY A 187 0.15 -6.98 0.50
CA GLY A 187 0.89 -6.16 -0.49
C GLY A 187 0.74 -6.70 -1.91
N ARG A 188 0.93 -8.02 -2.10
CA ARG A 188 0.91 -8.69 -3.42
C ARG A 188 -0.47 -8.70 -4.06
N ALA A 189 -1.54 -9.00 -3.29
CA ALA A 189 -2.89 -9.09 -3.82
C ALA A 189 -3.40 -7.73 -4.34
N PRO A 190 -3.33 -6.61 -3.58
CA PRO A 190 -3.71 -5.31 -4.12
C PRO A 190 -2.80 -4.87 -5.28
N ALA A 191 -1.50 -5.18 -5.27
CA ALA A 191 -0.64 -4.88 -6.41
C ALA A 191 -1.08 -5.64 -7.68
N SER A 192 -1.42 -6.94 -7.55
CA SER A 192 -1.96 -7.74 -8.64
C SER A 192 -3.22 -7.12 -9.24
N ASN A 193 -4.22 -6.81 -8.42
CA ASN A 193 -5.52 -6.31 -8.85
C ASN A 193 -5.46 -4.85 -9.35
N ASN A 194 -4.31 -4.17 -9.21
CA ASN A 194 -4.10 -2.77 -9.60
C ASN A 194 -2.95 -2.57 -10.59
N ALA A 195 -2.45 -3.64 -11.22
CA ALA A 195 -1.36 -3.62 -12.18
C ALA A 195 -0.12 -2.85 -11.64
N LEU A 196 0.27 -3.12 -10.40
CA LEU A 196 1.39 -2.46 -9.72
C LEU A 196 2.57 -3.42 -9.52
N VAL A 197 3.69 -2.80 -9.23
CA VAL A 197 4.88 -3.46 -8.69
C VAL A 197 4.77 -3.44 -7.16
N ALA A 198 4.99 -4.60 -6.53
CA ALA A 198 5.12 -4.73 -5.07
C ALA A 198 6.36 -5.54 -4.73
N TYR A 199 7.10 -5.09 -3.74
CA TYR A 199 8.25 -5.82 -3.21
C TYR A 199 8.02 -6.15 -1.74
N THR A 200 8.08 -7.44 -1.42
CA THR A 200 8.06 -7.91 -0.04
C THR A 200 9.47 -8.39 0.33
N PRO A 201 10.17 -7.69 1.20
CA PRO A 201 11.57 -7.96 1.48
C PRO A 201 11.79 -9.23 2.31
N SER A 202 13.02 -9.72 2.29
CA SER A 202 13.52 -10.61 3.33
C SER A 202 13.41 -9.95 4.71
N ARG A 203 13.31 -10.77 5.77
CA ARG A 203 13.18 -10.29 7.15
C ARG A 203 14.25 -9.26 7.49
N GLY A 204 13.82 -8.11 8.03
CA GLY A 204 14.72 -7.02 8.40
C GLY A 204 15.32 -6.22 7.24
N GLY A 205 14.96 -6.51 5.98
CA GLY A 205 15.41 -5.73 4.82
C GLY A 205 14.94 -4.27 4.87
N ILE A 206 13.70 -4.05 5.31
CA ILE A 206 13.14 -2.71 5.61
C ILE A 206 12.63 -2.76 7.05
N SER A 207 12.94 -1.74 7.87
CA SER A 207 12.44 -1.66 9.25
C SER A 207 10.92 -1.47 9.27
N ALA A 208 10.23 -2.31 10.06
CA ALA A 208 8.79 -2.22 10.30
C ALA A 208 8.44 -1.33 11.50
N ARG A 209 9.43 -0.68 12.13
CA ARG A 209 9.21 0.17 13.32
C ARG A 209 8.21 1.29 13.02
N GLY A 210 7.21 1.38 13.90
CA GLY A 210 6.14 2.38 13.78
C GLY A 210 4.98 1.98 12.87
N ASN A 211 4.98 0.73 12.37
CA ASN A 211 3.81 0.13 11.72
C ASN A 211 3.00 -0.64 12.76
N TRP A 212 1.66 -0.57 12.68
CA TRP A 212 0.80 -1.46 13.46
C TRP A 212 1.13 -2.92 13.11
N PRO A 213 1.58 -3.75 14.07
CA PRO A 213 1.77 -5.16 13.81
C PRO A 213 0.43 -5.90 13.73
N LEU A 214 0.32 -6.91 12.87
CA LEU A 214 -0.75 -7.90 12.90
C LEU A 214 -0.21 -9.23 13.43
N VAL A 215 0.76 -9.82 12.73
CA VAL A 215 1.50 -11.01 13.18
C VAL A 215 3.00 -10.73 13.03
N PRO A 216 3.71 -10.43 14.12
CA PRO A 216 5.08 -9.88 14.05
C PRO A 216 6.10 -10.75 13.32
N THR A 217 5.92 -12.07 13.30
CA THR A 217 6.79 -13.00 12.57
C THR A 217 6.64 -12.91 11.06
N MET A 218 5.51 -12.35 10.57
CA MET A 218 5.14 -12.30 9.15
C MET A 218 5.20 -10.89 8.56
N ASP A 219 4.98 -9.86 9.37
CA ASP A 219 4.77 -8.49 8.91
C ASP A 219 5.98 -7.90 8.20
N VAL A 220 5.76 -7.29 7.04
CA VAL A 220 6.78 -6.56 6.27
C VAL A 220 6.20 -5.28 5.65
N VAL A 221 7.05 -4.27 5.52
CA VAL A 221 6.78 -3.07 4.71
C VAL A 221 6.76 -3.45 3.23
N VAL A 222 5.75 -2.97 2.50
CA VAL A 222 5.60 -3.24 1.06
C VAL A 222 5.42 -1.94 0.29
N PRO A 223 6.43 -1.45 -0.42
CA PRO A 223 6.25 -0.36 -1.37
C PRO A 223 5.42 -0.80 -2.57
N HIS A 224 4.47 0.07 -2.99
CA HIS A 224 3.70 -0.04 -4.23
C HIS A 224 4.12 1.04 -5.20
N THR A 225 4.54 0.65 -6.40
CA THR A 225 4.90 1.56 -7.48
C THR A 225 4.28 1.12 -8.81
N ARG A 226 4.30 2.00 -9.80
CA ARG A 226 3.80 1.63 -11.15
C ARG A 226 4.86 0.91 -11.97
N THR A 227 6.14 1.13 -11.68
CA THR A 227 7.28 0.55 -12.39
C THR A 227 8.37 0.06 -11.44
N VAL A 228 9.20 -0.90 -11.88
CA VAL A 228 10.38 -1.32 -11.11
C VAL A 228 11.41 -0.19 -10.96
N PRO A 229 11.70 0.65 -11.96
CA PRO A 229 12.59 1.80 -11.74
C PRO A 229 12.15 2.74 -10.61
N ASP A 230 10.84 3.03 -10.48
CA ASP A 230 10.33 3.83 -9.37
C ASP A 230 10.52 3.11 -8.02
N LEU A 231 10.31 1.78 -7.98
CA LEU A 231 10.58 0.98 -6.79
C LEU A 231 12.06 1.09 -6.39
N LEU A 232 12.97 0.95 -7.32
CA LEU A 232 14.41 0.99 -7.05
C LEU A 232 14.87 2.35 -6.51
N GLU A 233 14.35 3.47 -7.04
CA GLU A 233 14.60 4.80 -6.49
C GLU A 233 14.07 4.95 -5.06
N LEU A 234 12.89 4.39 -4.77
CA LEU A 234 12.31 4.39 -3.44
C LEU A 234 13.14 3.55 -2.45
N LEU A 235 13.62 2.37 -2.86
CA LEU A 235 14.44 1.50 -2.03
C LEU A 235 15.78 2.16 -1.64
N ASP A 236 16.36 3.01 -2.47
CA ASP A 236 17.58 3.76 -2.11
C ASP A 236 17.37 4.65 -0.86
N VAL A 237 16.12 5.04 -0.58
CA VAL A 237 15.77 5.87 0.58
C VAL A 237 15.35 5.04 1.78
N ILE A 238 14.46 4.05 1.61
CA ILE A 238 13.82 3.35 2.73
C ILE A 238 14.59 2.13 3.23
N VAL A 239 15.50 1.55 2.44
CA VAL A 239 16.37 0.45 2.88
C VAL A 239 17.60 1.02 3.56
N ALA A 240 17.57 1.08 4.88
CA ALA A 240 18.65 1.60 5.70
C ALA A 240 18.66 0.92 7.07
N ASP A 241 19.80 1.00 7.76
CA ASP A 241 19.88 0.52 9.14
C ASP A 241 19.03 1.43 10.04
N ASP A 242 18.25 0.79 10.93
CA ASP A 242 17.52 1.45 12.00
C ASP A 242 18.24 1.18 13.32
N ALA A 243 18.65 2.24 14.01
CA ALA A 243 19.34 2.12 15.28
C ALA A 243 18.42 1.75 16.44
N GLU A 244 17.10 2.05 16.29
CA GLU A 244 16.06 1.68 17.24
C GLU A 244 15.45 0.34 16.82
N THR A 245 15.43 -0.62 17.73
CA THR A 245 14.91 -1.97 17.45
C THR A 245 13.50 -2.19 17.98
N ARG A 246 13.07 -1.41 18.99
CA ARG A 246 11.72 -1.52 19.55
C ARG A 246 10.67 -1.25 18.48
N GLY A 247 9.67 -2.13 18.38
CA GLY A 247 8.61 -2.04 17.36
C GLY A 247 8.97 -2.69 16.02
N ASP A 248 10.14 -3.34 15.92
CA ASP A 248 10.50 -4.25 14.82
C ASP A 248 10.88 -5.62 15.40
N PHE A 249 9.96 -6.57 15.32
CA PHE A 249 10.08 -7.88 15.95
C PHE A 249 11.38 -8.59 15.59
N TRP A 250 11.72 -8.66 14.28
CA TRP A 250 12.89 -9.39 13.84
C TRP A 250 14.20 -8.74 14.27
N ARG A 251 14.20 -7.47 14.61
CA ARG A 251 15.38 -6.74 15.11
C ARG A 251 15.49 -6.78 16.64
N VAL A 252 14.36 -6.91 17.36
CA VAL A 252 14.36 -6.93 18.82
C VAL A 252 14.59 -8.34 19.39
N GLN A 253 14.16 -9.39 18.70
CA GLN A 253 14.34 -10.77 19.15
C GLN A 253 15.82 -11.19 19.07
N PRO A 254 16.36 -11.91 20.09
CA PRO A 254 17.79 -12.23 20.15
C PRO A 254 18.17 -13.60 19.57
N TRP A 255 17.22 -14.46 19.20
CA TRP A 255 17.45 -15.88 18.95
C TRP A 255 17.82 -16.21 17.50
N VAL A 256 17.36 -15.43 16.56
CA VAL A 256 17.67 -15.56 15.13
C VAL A 256 18.42 -14.31 14.67
N GLN A 257 19.63 -14.50 14.19
CA GLN A 257 20.43 -13.40 13.66
C GLN A 257 19.96 -13.05 12.24
N ILE A 258 19.57 -11.81 12.03
CA ILE A 258 19.24 -11.29 10.71
C ILE A 258 20.32 -10.30 10.24
N PRO A 259 20.59 -10.22 8.93
CA PRO A 259 21.54 -9.25 8.40
C PRO A 259 21.06 -7.80 8.62
N LYS A 260 22.00 -6.86 8.75
CA LYS A 260 21.68 -5.43 8.69
C LYS A 260 21.26 -5.05 7.27
N ALA A 261 20.36 -4.07 7.15
CA ALA A 261 19.94 -3.56 5.84
C ALA A 261 21.13 -3.05 5.01
N SER A 262 22.14 -2.42 5.64
CA SER A 262 23.37 -1.97 4.99
C SER A 262 24.23 -3.10 4.41
N ALA A 263 24.10 -4.34 4.93
CA ALA A 263 24.81 -5.51 4.40
C ALA A 263 24.09 -6.15 3.21
N LEU A 264 22.78 -5.90 3.05
CA LEU A 264 21.93 -6.47 2.01
C LEU A 264 21.82 -5.54 0.79
N ARG A 265 21.81 -4.23 1.02
CA ARG A 265 21.59 -3.27 -0.05
C ARG A 265 22.81 -3.10 -0.96
N PRO A 266 22.63 -2.89 -2.28
CA PRO A 266 23.69 -2.44 -3.17
C PRO A 266 24.07 -0.98 -2.86
N ALA A 267 25.13 -0.50 -3.49
CA ALA A 267 25.52 0.93 -3.39
C ALA A 267 24.39 1.87 -3.85
N SER A 268 23.64 1.48 -4.88
CA SER A 268 22.40 2.11 -5.32
C SER A 268 21.51 1.08 -5.99
N TYR A 269 20.25 1.00 -5.57
CA TYR A 269 19.22 0.22 -6.23
C TYR A 269 18.88 0.76 -7.61
N ALA A 270 18.77 2.09 -7.76
CA ALA A 270 18.46 2.75 -9.03
C ALA A 270 19.52 2.48 -10.12
N ALA A 271 20.74 2.09 -9.74
CA ALA A 271 21.81 1.74 -10.67
C ALA A 271 21.86 0.24 -11.05
N LEU A 272 20.93 -0.58 -10.57
CA LEU A 272 20.92 -2.02 -10.88
C LEU A 272 20.74 -2.27 -12.38
N PRO A 273 21.53 -3.19 -12.99
CA PRO A 273 21.41 -3.55 -14.39
C PRO A 273 20.23 -4.49 -14.61
N LEU A 274 19.09 -3.95 -15.02
CA LEU A 274 17.89 -4.77 -15.25
C LEU A 274 17.94 -5.57 -16.55
N GLN A 275 18.54 -5.04 -17.62
CA GLN A 275 18.52 -5.66 -18.93
C GLN A 275 19.37 -6.93 -19.00
N GLY A 276 18.75 -8.02 -19.43
CA GLY A 276 19.41 -9.32 -19.64
C GLY A 276 19.58 -10.15 -18.37
N ALA A 277 18.97 -9.76 -17.26
CA ALA A 277 19.03 -10.48 -15.99
C ALA A 277 18.34 -11.85 -16.04
N LEU A 278 17.36 -12.04 -16.93
CA LEU A 278 16.67 -13.31 -17.15
C LEU A 278 17.45 -14.30 -18.01
N LYS A 279 18.48 -13.84 -18.74
CA LYS A 279 19.21 -14.71 -19.65
C LYS A 279 19.92 -15.85 -18.91
N GLY A 280 19.59 -17.08 -19.27
CA GLY A 280 20.15 -18.29 -18.67
C GLY A 280 19.59 -18.63 -17.29
N LYS A 281 18.59 -17.91 -16.81
CA LYS A 281 17.90 -18.22 -15.56
C LYS A 281 16.95 -19.39 -15.74
N ARG A 282 16.87 -20.26 -14.72
CA ARG A 282 15.94 -21.39 -14.66
C ARG A 282 14.87 -21.11 -13.63
N LEU A 283 13.62 -20.93 -14.07
CA LEU A 283 12.49 -20.51 -13.24
C LEU A 283 11.51 -21.66 -13.05
N GLY A 284 11.22 -22.01 -11.79
CA GLY A 284 10.20 -23.00 -11.46
C GLY A 284 8.81 -22.38 -11.45
N VAL A 285 7.85 -22.97 -12.16
CA VAL A 285 6.45 -22.60 -12.04
C VAL A 285 5.68 -23.71 -11.32
N PRO A 286 5.03 -23.42 -10.17
CA PRO A 286 4.23 -24.40 -9.47
C PRO A 286 3.00 -24.83 -10.30
N LYS A 287 2.89 -26.12 -10.61
CA LYS A 287 1.78 -26.71 -11.38
C LYS A 287 0.41 -26.32 -10.81
N MET A 288 0.31 -26.26 -9.47
CA MET A 288 -0.94 -25.95 -8.76
C MET A 288 -1.56 -24.60 -9.13
N TYR A 289 -0.74 -23.61 -9.51
CA TYR A 289 -1.22 -22.26 -9.85
C TYR A 289 -1.46 -22.01 -11.34
N VAL A 290 -1.16 -23.01 -12.16
CA VAL A 290 -1.30 -22.91 -13.64
C VAL A 290 -2.26 -23.94 -14.21
N GLY A 291 -3.26 -24.36 -13.41
CA GLY A 291 -4.34 -25.25 -13.83
C GLY A 291 -3.97 -26.72 -13.86
N LYS A 292 -2.93 -27.13 -13.14
CA LYS A 292 -2.41 -28.50 -13.07
C LYS A 292 -2.26 -28.97 -11.61
N ASP A 293 -3.26 -28.69 -10.78
CA ASP A 293 -3.26 -29.06 -9.36
C ASP A 293 -3.86 -30.45 -9.14
N GLU A 294 -3.19 -31.46 -9.65
CA GLU A 294 -3.58 -32.86 -9.54
C GLU A 294 -3.20 -33.41 -8.15
N GLY A 295 -4.13 -34.13 -7.52
CA GLY A 295 -3.90 -34.82 -6.25
C GLY A 295 -4.08 -33.97 -4.98
N ALA A 296 -4.49 -32.73 -5.09
CA ALA A 296 -4.92 -31.94 -3.95
C ALA A 296 -6.36 -32.33 -3.51
N ASP A 297 -6.63 -32.27 -2.19
CA ASP A 297 -7.98 -32.50 -1.66
C ASP A 297 -8.97 -31.44 -2.15
N ARG A 298 -8.47 -30.21 -2.36
CA ARG A 298 -9.20 -29.08 -2.95
C ARG A 298 -8.30 -28.40 -3.99
N PRO A 299 -8.38 -28.83 -5.26
CA PRO A 299 -7.58 -28.23 -6.34
C PRO A 299 -7.86 -26.74 -6.50
N ILE A 300 -6.82 -25.98 -6.77
CA ILE A 300 -6.93 -24.53 -7.01
C ILE A 300 -7.54 -24.30 -8.39
N GLU A 301 -8.69 -23.63 -8.41
CA GLU A 301 -9.39 -23.26 -9.64
C GLU A 301 -8.88 -21.91 -10.14
N THR A 302 -7.99 -21.92 -11.13
CA THR A 302 -7.48 -20.71 -11.76
C THR A 302 -8.38 -20.30 -12.93
N ARG A 303 -8.79 -19.04 -12.98
CA ARG A 303 -9.62 -18.47 -14.07
C ARG A 303 -8.92 -18.64 -15.41
N ALA A 304 -9.69 -18.96 -16.45
CA ALA A 304 -9.15 -19.21 -17.80
C ALA A 304 -8.34 -18.02 -18.35
N SER A 305 -8.81 -16.79 -18.15
CA SER A 305 -8.08 -15.60 -18.59
C SER A 305 -6.77 -15.35 -17.82
N VAL A 306 -6.66 -15.79 -16.57
CA VAL A 306 -5.39 -15.80 -15.83
C VAL A 306 -4.42 -16.82 -16.45
N LEU A 307 -4.92 -18.02 -16.80
CA LEU A 307 -4.11 -19.03 -17.50
C LEU A 307 -3.64 -18.55 -18.88
N ASP A 308 -4.45 -17.79 -19.60
CA ASP A 308 -4.05 -17.20 -20.90
C ASP A 308 -2.94 -16.17 -20.73
N LEU A 309 -3.05 -15.30 -19.70
CA LEU A 309 -1.99 -14.36 -19.34
C LEU A 309 -0.72 -15.06 -18.89
N TRP A 310 -0.84 -16.14 -18.11
CA TRP A 310 0.30 -16.94 -17.71
C TRP A 310 1.02 -17.55 -18.94
N ARG A 311 0.27 -18.15 -19.86
CA ARG A 311 0.89 -18.71 -21.10
C ARG A 311 1.63 -17.65 -21.91
N GLN A 312 1.13 -16.42 -21.92
CA GLN A 312 1.83 -15.30 -22.54
C GLN A 312 3.08 -14.92 -21.74
N ALA A 313 2.99 -14.83 -20.41
CA ALA A 313 4.13 -14.51 -19.55
C ALA A 313 5.25 -15.55 -19.67
N ALA A 314 4.91 -16.84 -19.76
CA ALA A 314 5.88 -17.91 -19.97
C ALA A 314 6.65 -17.71 -21.29
N ARG A 315 5.95 -17.43 -22.40
CA ARG A 315 6.60 -17.11 -23.68
C ARG A 315 7.49 -15.88 -23.62
N ASP A 316 7.06 -14.84 -22.89
CA ASP A 316 7.83 -13.62 -22.69
C ASP A 316 9.13 -13.90 -21.90
N LEU A 317 9.06 -14.73 -20.84
CA LEU A 317 10.22 -15.15 -20.05
C LEU A 317 11.21 -15.98 -20.90
N GLU A 318 10.71 -16.91 -21.69
CA GLU A 318 11.54 -17.72 -22.61
C GLU A 318 12.19 -16.86 -23.69
N ALA A 319 11.47 -15.88 -24.23
CA ALA A 319 12.00 -14.92 -25.20
C ALA A 319 13.11 -14.03 -24.62
N LEU A 320 13.08 -13.78 -23.30
CA LEU A 320 14.14 -13.09 -22.57
C LEU A 320 15.31 -13.99 -22.18
N GLY A 321 15.25 -15.27 -22.55
CA GLY A 321 16.31 -16.24 -22.38
C GLY A 321 16.27 -17.04 -21.08
N ALA A 322 15.15 -17.03 -20.36
CA ALA A 322 14.93 -17.89 -19.21
C ALA A 322 14.43 -19.28 -19.66
N GLU A 323 14.71 -20.30 -18.86
CA GLU A 323 14.08 -21.62 -18.95
C GLU A 323 12.93 -21.68 -17.94
N VAL A 324 11.70 -21.95 -18.37
CA VAL A 324 10.51 -22.09 -17.51
C VAL A 324 10.17 -23.55 -17.32
N VAL A 325 10.14 -24.03 -16.08
CA VAL A 325 9.98 -25.46 -15.75
C VAL A 325 8.81 -25.64 -14.79
N GLU A 326 7.86 -26.48 -15.16
CA GLU A 326 6.76 -26.87 -14.27
C GLU A 326 7.28 -27.78 -13.15
N VAL A 327 6.91 -27.44 -11.91
CA VAL A 327 7.38 -28.12 -10.71
C VAL A 327 6.24 -28.42 -9.74
N ASP A 328 6.40 -29.46 -8.93
CA ASP A 328 5.64 -29.64 -7.71
C ASP A 328 6.16 -28.66 -6.65
N PHE A 329 5.30 -28.18 -5.76
CA PHE A 329 5.66 -27.10 -4.84
C PHE A 329 5.51 -27.50 -3.39
N PRO A 330 6.43 -28.30 -2.84
CA PRO A 330 6.32 -28.90 -1.52
C PRO A 330 6.30 -27.88 -0.38
N VAL A 331 6.90 -26.70 -0.55
CA VAL A 331 6.89 -25.66 0.51
C VAL A 331 5.45 -25.24 0.86
N VAL A 332 4.56 -25.11 -0.12
CA VAL A 332 3.15 -24.80 0.10
C VAL A 332 2.39 -26.06 0.52
N SER A 333 2.55 -27.16 -0.22
CA SER A 333 1.83 -28.41 0.06
C SER A 333 2.10 -28.95 1.46
N ASN A 334 3.35 -28.90 1.92
CA ASN A 334 3.70 -29.29 3.29
C ASN A 334 3.10 -28.30 4.31
N TYR A 335 3.18 -27.00 4.03
CA TYR A 335 2.68 -25.98 4.94
C TYR A 335 1.17 -26.11 5.16
N GLU A 336 0.40 -26.29 4.10
CA GLU A 336 -1.06 -26.37 4.12
C GLU A 336 -1.59 -27.78 4.37
N ARG A 337 -0.74 -28.82 4.25
CA ARG A 337 -1.13 -30.23 4.36
C ARG A 337 -2.30 -30.58 3.42
N ASP A 338 -2.25 -30.09 2.20
CA ASP A 338 -3.36 -30.09 1.23
C ASP A 338 -3.42 -31.35 0.34
N ARG A 339 -2.49 -32.30 0.51
CA ARG A 339 -2.42 -33.53 -0.30
C ARG A 339 -1.78 -34.71 0.42
N PRO A 340 -2.04 -35.97 -0.04
CA PRO A 340 -1.46 -37.16 0.54
C PRO A 340 0.06 -37.11 0.64
N GLY A 341 0.60 -37.44 1.81
CA GLY A 341 2.04 -37.44 2.09
C GLY A 341 2.63 -36.09 2.51
N ALA A 342 1.90 -35.00 2.37
CA ALA A 342 2.30 -33.69 2.89
C ALA A 342 2.34 -33.71 4.42
N ARG A 343 3.40 -33.14 5.01
CA ARG A 343 3.61 -33.06 6.45
C ARG A 343 4.02 -31.65 6.83
N THR A 344 3.28 -31.07 7.77
CA THR A 344 3.57 -29.71 8.25
C THR A 344 4.94 -29.62 8.94
N MET A 345 5.42 -28.42 9.13
CA MET A 345 6.63 -28.17 9.92
C MET A 345 6.50 -28.68 11.37
N VAL A 346 5.28 -28.69 11.92
CA VAL A 346 4.99 -29.26 13.24
C VAL A 346 5.02 -30.78 13.19
N ASP A 347 4.37 -31.43 12.22
CA ASP A 347 4.40 -32.90 12.04
C ASP A 347 5.80 -33.47 11.89
N ARG A 348 6.73 -32.65 11.36
CA ARG A 348 8.14 -33.01 11.16
C ARG A 348 9.04 -32.66 12.33
N GLY A 349 8.50 -32.01 13.37
CA GLY A 349 9.25 -31.57 14.55
C GLY A 349 10.22 -30.41 14.28
N LEU A 350 10.04 -29.67 13.18
CA LEU A 350 10.86 -28.48 12.87
C LEU A 350 10.42 -27.29 13.73
N VAL A 351 9.11 -27.13 13.92
CA VAL A 351 8.52 -26.10 14.78
C VAL A 351 7.76 -26.78 15.91
N PRO A 352 7.98 -26.40 17.19
CA PRO A 352 7.21 -26.95 18.29
C PRO A 352 5.72 -26.66 18.17
N ALA A 353 4.86 -27.64 18.45
CA ALA A 353 3.40 -27.48 18.42
C ALA A 353 2.94 -26.35 19.35
N GLU A 354 3.52 -26.27 20.55
CA GLU A 354 3.22 -25.24 21.53
C GLU A 354 3.47 -23.82 20.98
N PHE A 355 4.55 -23.62 20.21
CA PHE A 355 4.80 -22.33 19.56
C PHE A 355 3.76 -22.06 18.46
N ALA A 356 3.50 -23.02 17.58
CA ALA A 356 2.58 -22.86 16.46
C ALA A 356 1.14 -22.55 16.91
N GLU A 357 0.70 -23.13 18.05
CA GLU A 357 -0.63 -22.85 18.64
C GLU A 357 -0.73 -21.47 19.28
N ARG A 358 0.38 -20.90 19.71
CA ARG A 358 0.40 -19.66 20.51
C ARG A 358 0.98 -18.45 19.79
N GLU A 359 1.70 -18.66 18.71
CA GLU A 359 2.42 -17.60 17.98
C GLU A 359 1.51 -16.40 17.68
N ILE A 360 0.40 -16.62 16.99
CA ILE A 360 -0.51 -15.53 16.57
C ILE A 360 -1.11 -14.84 17.81
N TRP A 361 -1.46 -15.60 18.85
CA TRP A 361 -2.06 -15.03 20.04
C TRP A 361 -1.04 -14.23 20.87
N ASP A 362 -0.02 -14.90 21.33
CA ASP A 362 0.89 -14.33 22.33
C ASP A 362 1.78 -13.22 21.75
N LEU A 363 2.31 -13.44 20.53
CA LEU A 363 3.14 -12.42 19.88
C LEU A 363 2.33 -11.21 19.39
N SER A 364 1.12 -11.42 18.87
CA SER A 364 0.29 -10.29 18.46
C SER A 364 -0.16 -9.46 19.65
N ILE A 365 -0.57 -10.10 20.76
CA ILE A 365 -0.94 -9.40 22.00
C ILE A 365 0.25 -8.62 22.54
N TRP A 366 1.44 -9.25 22.62
CA TRP A 366 2.66 -8.57 23.05
C TRP A 366 2.99 -7.37 22.17
N SER A 367 2.94 -7.52 20.85
CA SER A 367 3.34 -6.47 19.92
C SER A 367 2.33 -5.32 19.86
N TRP A 368 1.03 -5.61 20.01
CA TRP A 368 -0.01 -4.58 20.06
C TRP A 368 0.09 -3.76 21.35
N ASP A 369 0.32 -4.42 22.48
CA ASP A 369 0.53 -3.75 23.78
C ASP A 369 1.79 -2.87 23.73
N ASP A 370 2.90 -3.39 23.17
CA ASP A 370 4.14 -2.61 23.00
C ASP A 370 3.96 -1.40 22.08
N PHE A 371 3.21 -1.55 20.98
CA PHE A 371 2.90 -0.46 20.06
C PHE A 371 2.12 0.67 20.77
N LEU A 372 1.07 0.32 21.53
CA LEU A 372 0.27 1.30 22.26
C LEU A 372 1.08 1.98 23.35
N ARG A 373 1.84 1.22 24.14
CA ARG A 373 2.74 1.79 25.18
C ARG A 373 3.80 2.71 24.58
N ALA A 374 4.35 2.35 23.39
CA ALA A 374 5.31 3.19 22.68
C ALA A 374 4.64 4.46 22.13
N ASN A 375 3.35 4.39 21.75
CA ASN A 375 2.61 5.57 21.30
C ASN A 375 2.27 6.52 22.44
N ALA A 376 2.18 6.02 23.68
CA ALA A 376 1.98 6.78 24.91
C ALA A 376 0.75 7.72 24.89
N ASP A 377 -0.33 7.31 24.23
CA ASP A 377 -1.60 8.06 24.25
C ASP A 377 -2.28 7.85 25.62
N PRO A 378 -2.57 8.91 26.39
CA PRO A 378 -3.18 8.76 27.72
C PRO A 378 -4.60 8.18 27.68
N ALA A 379 -5.32 8.27 26.55
CA ALA A 379 -6.65 7.69 26.39
C ALA A 379 -6.61 6.18 26.10
N ILE A 380 -5.50 5.69 25.49
CA ILE A 380 -5.30 4.27 25.16
C ILE A 380 -3.86 3.90 25.53
N PRO A 381 -3.53 3.80 26.83
CA PRO A 381 -2.15 3.62 27.29
C PRO A 381 -1.59 2.21 27.02
N ASP A 382 -2.47 1.21 26.85
CA ASP A 382 -2.13 -0.19 26.65
C ASP A 382 -3.30 -0.97 26.03
N LEU A 383 -3.06 -2.22 25.64
CA LEU A 383 -4.07 -3.06 25.00
C LEU A 383 -5.23 -3.42 25.95
N ALA A 384 -4.96 -3.59 27.25
CA ALA A 384 -6.01 -3.93 28.23
C ALA A 384 -7.07 -2.82 28.41
N SER A 385 -6.74 -1.58 28.07
CA SER A 385 -7.62 -0.42 28.17
C SER A 385 -8.57 -0.25 26.97
N VAL A 386 -8.38 -1.02 25.90
CA VAL A 386 -9.14 -0.92 24.63
C VAL A 386 -10.54 -1.51 24.79
N ASP A 387 -11.54 -0.93 24.12
CA ASP A 387 -12.85 -1.54 23.91
C ASP A 387 -12.74 -2.61 22.80
N GLY A 388 -12.57 -3.87 23.18
CA GLY A 388 -12.35 -4.98 22.26
C GLY A 388 -13.45 -5.14 21.20
N ALA A 389 -14.71 -4.84 21.55
CA ALA A 389 -15.83 -4.95 20.61
C ALA A 389 -15.77 -3.95 19.45
N LYS A 390 -14.96 -2.90 19.57
CA LYS A 390 -14.74 -1.89 18.52
C LYS A 390 -13.51 -2.16 17.65
N ILE A 391 -12.72 -3.19 17.94
CA ILE A 391 -11.50 -3.46 17.15
C ILE A 391 -11.88 -3.89 15.73
N PHE A 392 -12.76 -4.88 15.60
CA PHE A 392 -13.19 -5.43 14.31
C PHE A 392 -14.70 -5.68 14.28
N PRO A 393 -15.52 -4.64 14.41
CA PRO A 393 -16.97 -4.81 14.42
C PRO A 393 -17.49 -5.11 13.02
N GLN A 394 -18.49 -6.00 12.96
CA GLN A 394 -19.18 -6.33 11.72
C GLN A 394 -20.16 -5.22 11.32
N PRO A 395 -20.09 -4.69 10.08
CA PRO A 395 -21.07 -3.72 9.59
C PRO A 395 -22.46 -4.34 9.47
N PRO A 396 -23.55 -3.59 9.71
CA PRO A 396 -24.91 -4.06 9.49
C PRO A 396 -25.12 -4.54 8.04
N GLY A 397 -25.71 -5.74 7.89
CA GLY A 397 -25.99 -6.32 6.58
C GLY A 397 -24.84 -7.08 5.92
N ALA A 398 -23.64 -7.07 6.48
CA ALA A 398 -22.56 -7.91 6.01
C ALA A 398 -22.77 -9.38 6.37
N LEU A 399 -22.27 -10.28 5.53
CA LEU A 399 -22.25 -11.71 5.80
C LEU A 399 -21.31 -12.02 6.96
N ARG A 400 -21.82 -12.61 8.02
CA ARG A 400 -21.08 -12.78 9.28
C ARG A 400 -19.79 -13.58 9.13
N ASP A 401 -19.84 -14.68 8.41
CA ASP A 401 -18.72 -15.58 8.17
C ASP A 401 -17.63 -15.01 7.22
N ARG A 402 -17.86 -13.80 6.69
CA ARG A 402 -16.90 -13.06 5.83
C ARG A 402 -16.20 -11.91 6.56
N TYR A 403 -16.50 -11.72 7.84
CA TYR A 403 -15.92 -10.67 8.69
C TYR A 403 -15.08 -11.21 9.86
N GLY A 404 -14.75 -12.47 9.87
CA GLY A 404 -13.90 -13.13 10.83
C GLY A 404 -14.35 -14.56 11.11
N ASP A 405 -13.41 -15.42 11.45
CA ASP A 405 -13.66 -16.72 12.05
C ASP A 405 -14.09 -16.54 13.50
N ALA A 406 -14.96 -17.42 14.00
CA ALA A 406 -15.28 -17.49 15.42
C ALA A 406 -14.04 -17.71 16.30
N ASP A 407 -13.01 -18.35 15.73
CA ASP A 407 -11.73 -18.63 16.39
C ASP A 407 -10.74 -17.46 16.36
N PHE A 408 -11.00 -16.39 15.58
CA PHE A 408 -10.13 -15.23 15.40
C PHE A 408 -10.79 -13.90 15.77
N ASP A 409 -11.54 -13.91 16.87
CA ASP A 409 -12.14 -12.70 17.43
C ASP A 409 -11.06 -11.82 18.09
N LEU A 410 -10.70 -10.71 17.44
CA LEU A 410 -9.70 -9.76 17.95
C LEU A 410 -10.09 -9.13 19.31
N ALA A 411 -11.36 -9.17 19.71
CA ALA A 411 -11.77 -8.75 21.05
C ALA A 411 -11.12 -9.61 22.14
N GLN A 412 -10.81 -10.87 21.84
CA GLN A 412 -10.12 -11.76 22.78
C GLN A 412 -8.69 -11.30 23.09
N TYR A 413 -8.04 -10.53 22.21
CA TYR A 413 -6.72 -9.96 22.49
C TYR A 413 -6.78 -9.05 23.71
N VAL A 414 -7.84 -8.23 23.80
CA VAL A 414 -8.06 -7.35 24.95
C VAL A 414 -8.34 -8.16 26.22
N GLU A 415 -9.21 -9.17 26.13
CA GLU A 415 -9.55 -10.00 27.29
C GLU A 415 -8.35 -10.78 27.83
N ARG A 416 -7.47 -11.23 26.98
CA ARG A 416 -6.20 -11.86 27.38
C ARG A 416 -5.21 -10.84 27.95
N ALA A 417 -5.10 -9.65 27.33
CA ALA A 417 -4.23 -8.58 27.84
C ALA A 417 -4.61 -8.12 29.26
N LYS A 418 -5.91 -8.12 29.60
CA LYS A 418 -6.40 -7.85 30.96
C LYS A 418 -5.90 -8.87 31.99
N GLN A 419 -5.56 -10.08 31.57
CA GLN A 419 -4.99 -11.11 32.44
C GLN A 419 -3.46 -10.97 32.59
N GLY A 420 -2.85 -10.10 31.80
CA GLY A 420 -1.42 -9.82 31.76
C GLY A 420 -0.81 -10.15 30.39
N VAL A 421 0.11 -9.31 29.95
CA VAL A 421 0.88 -9.51 28.71
C VAL A 421 2.21 -10.14 29.08
N ALA A 422 2.50 -11.32 28.54
CA ALA A 422 3.74 -12.02 28.79
C ALA A 422 4.94 -11.24 28.18
N PRO A 423 6.07 -11.12 28.89
CA PRO A 423 7.30 -10.65 28.27
C PRO A 423 7.70 -11.52 27.08
N LEU A 424 8.33 -10.93 26.06
CA LEU A 424 8.72 -11.64 24.84
C LEU A 424 9.51 -12.95 25.12
N ALA A 425 10.42 -12.91 26.09
CA ALA A 425 11.25 -14.07 26.44
C ALA A 425 10.50 -15.20 27.14
N ASP A 426 9.31 -14.91 27.69
CA ASP A 426 8.49 -15.87 28.43
C ASP A 426 7.43 -16.53 27.54
N ILE A 427 7.34 -16.15 26.26
CA ILE A 427 6.45 -16.79 25.30
C ILE A 427 6.92 -18.24 25.07
N PRO A 428 6.03 -19.23 25.24
CA PRO A 428 6.43 -20.63 25.19
C PRO A 428 7.10 -21.04 23.88
N ALA A 429 8.22 -21.72 23.97
CA ALA A 429 8.98 -22.28 22.85
C ALA A 429 9.38 -21.26 21.75
N ILE A 430 9.40 -19.95 22.03
CA ILE A 430 9.65 -18.89 21.03
C ILE A 430 11.00 -19.09 20.31
N GLU A 431 12.09 -19.33 21.03
CA GLU A 431 13.40 -19.55 20.41
C GLU A 431 13.39 -20.72 19.43
N ALA A 432 12.86 -21.87 19.86
CA ALA A 432 12.77 -23.07 19.03
C ALA A 432 11.83 -22.87 17.85
N GLY A 433 10.72 -22.15 18.05
CA GLY A 433 9.77 -21.80 16.99
C GLY A 433 10.40 -20.94 15.91
N LEU A 434 11.04 -19.83 16.27
CA LEU A 434 11.69 -18.92 15.31
C LEU A 434 12.84 -19.63 14.55
N LYS A 435 13.67 -20.40 15.22
CA LYS A 435 14.70 -21.22 14.57
C LYS A 435 14.10 -22.29 13.65
N GLY A 436 12.94 -22.84 14.03
CA GLY A 436 12.18 -23.80 13.24
C GLY A 436 11.62 -23.21 11.95
N LEU A 437 11.14 -21.96 11.98
CA LEU A 437 10.70 -21.24 10.78
C LEU A 437 11.86 -21.06 9.78
N GLU A 438 13.04 -20.65 10.27
CA GLU A 438 14.25 -20.51 9.44
C GLU A 438 14.71 -21.88 8.85
N ALA A 439 14.66 -22.94 9.66
CA ALA A 439 15.00 -24.29 9.21
C ALA A 439 14.01 -24.79 8.15
N THR A 440 12.71 -24.54 8.34
CA THR A 440 11.66 -24.90 7.37
C THR A 440 11.87 -24.18 6.03
N ARG A 441 12.15 -22.86 6.03
CA ARG A 441 12.49 -22.14 4.81
C ARG A 441 13.64 -22.79 4.06
N ARG A 442 14.73 -23.04 4.77
CA ARG A 442 15.93 -23.65 4.15
C ARG A 442 15.61 -25.00 3.54
N ILE A 443 14.96 -25.91 4.28
CA ILE A 443 14.69 -27.28 3.84
C ILE A 443 13.66 -27.32 2.70
N ASP A 444 12.53 -26.63 2.88
CA ASP A 444 11.39 -26.78 1.96
C ASP A 444 11.48 -25.88 0.73
N PHE A 445 12.27 -24.80 0.80
CA PHE A 445 12.39 -23.86 -0.30
C PHE A 445 13.81 -23.73 -0.84
N GLU A 446 14.81 -23.40 -0.03
CA GLU A 446 16.15 -23.11 -0.54
C GLU A 446 16.87 -24.38 -1.00
N ASP A 447 16.90 -25.46 -0.19
CA ASP A 447 17.46 -26.76 -0.57
C ASP A 447 16.67 -27.39 -1.73
N TRP A 448 15.33 -27.15 -1.78
CA TRP A 448 14.50 -27.60 -2.91
C TRP A 448 14.81 -26.84 -4.21
N LEU A 449 15.05 -25.52 -4.15
CA LEU A 449 15.54 -24.75 -5.29
C LEU A 449 16.86 -25.32 -5.82
N ASP A 450 17.81 -25.64 -4.93
CA ASP A 450 19.11 -26.21 -5.29
C ASP A 450 18.97 -27.59 -5.93
N ALA A 451 18.15 -28.47 -5.34
CA ALA A 451 17.90 -29.82 -5.85
C ALA A 451 17.29 -29.80 -7.26
N ASN A 452 16.46 -28.81 -7.56
CA ASN A 452 15.84 -28.62 -8.89
C ASN A 452 16.64 -27.68 -9.81
N ARG A 453 17.77 -27.15 -9.34
CA ARG A 453 18.62 -26.18 -10.05
C ARG A 453 17.84 -24.96 -10.51
N LEU A 454 17.01 -24.39 -9.63
CA LEU A 454 16.19 -23.22 -9.89
C LEU A 454 16.84 -21.95 -9.34
N ASP A 455 16.81 -20.89 -10.12
CA ASP A 455 17.22 -19.56 -9.67
C ASP A 455 16.11 -18.89 -8.84
N ALA A 456 14.86 -19.08 -9.25
CA ALA A 456 13.68 -18.52 -8.56
C ALA A 456 12.42 -19.31 -8.94
N VAL A 457 11.32 -19.00 -8.23
CA VAL A 457 9.96 -19.45 -8.58
C VAL A 457 9.20 -18.29 -9.20
N VAL A 458 8.35 -18.57 -10.19
CA VAL A 458 7.49 -17.58 -10.84
C VAL A 458 6.07 -18.13 -10.96
N LEU A 459 5.06 -17.30 -10.66
CA LEU A 459 3.66 -17.72 -10.66
C LEU A 459 2.70 -16.54 -10.85
N PRO A 460 1.47 -16.77 -11.39
CA PRO A 460 0.40 -15.77 -11.30
C PRO A 460 0.19 -15.35 -9.85
N ALA A 461 0.08 -14.06 -9.57
CA ALA A 461 -0.04 -13.56 -8.21
C ALA A 461 -1.36 -14.00 -7.55
N VAL A 462 -2.43 -14.15 -8.34
CA VAL A 462 -3.76 -14.61 -7.88
C VAL A 462 -4.35 -15.61 -8.87
N ALA A 463 -5.23 -16.48 -8.39
CA ALA A 463 -5.95 -17.42 -9.24
C ALA A 463 -7.19 -16.77 -9.91
N ASP A 464 -7.77 -15.75 -9.28
CA ASP A 464 -8.94 -15.01 -9.77
C ASP A 464 -9.07 -13.68 -8.99
N VAL A 465 -10.08 -12.88 -9.35
CA VAL A 465 -10.49 -11.65 -8.62
C VAL A 465 -11.94 -11.79 -8.20
N GLY A 466 -12.22 -11.54 -6.91
CA GLY A 466 -13.55 -11.67 -6.34
C GLY A 466 -14.50 -10.56 -6.77
N PRO A 467 -15.83 -10.84 -6.82
CA PRO A 467 -16.86 -9.83 -7.05
C PRO A 467 -16.90 -8.76 -5.95
N ALA A 468 -17.29 -7.54 -6.31
CA ALA A 468 -17.28 -6.40 -5.38
C ALA A 468 -18.27 -6.54 -4.22
N ASP A 469 -19.35 -7.28 -4.38
CA ASP A 469 -20.41 -7.50 -3.39
C ASP A 469 -20.24 -8.78 -2.55
N ALA A 470 -19.04 -9.36 -2.56
CA ALA A 470 -18.74 -10.60 -1.82
C ALA A 470 -18.93 -10.49 -0.29
N ASP A 471 -19.07 -9.29 0.25
CA ASP A 471 -19.36 -9.05 1.66
C ASP A 471 -20.86 -9.08 2.00
N VAL A 472 -21.73 -9.05 1.00
CA VAL A 472 -23.21 -8.95 1.21
C VAL A 472 -24.03 -9.93 0.36
N ASP A 473 -23.47 -10.53 -0.67
CA ASP A 473 -24.13 -11.52 -1.53
C ASP A 473 -23.47 -12.89 -1.38
N GLU A 474 -24.27 -13.92 -1.03
CA GLU A 474 -23.76 -15.27 -0.77
C GLU A 474 -23.14 -15.92 -2.01
N ALA A 475 -23.71 -15.73 -3.21
CA ALA A 475 -23.17 -16.32 -4.43
C ALA A 475 -21.81 -15.72 -4.78
N SER A 476 -21.70 -14.41 -4.66
CA SER A 476 -20.43 -13.68 -4.81
C SER A 476 -19.40 -14.09 -3.76
N ALA A 477 -19.82 -14.26 -2.51
CA ALA A 477 -18.98 -14.76 -1.43
C ALA A 477 -18.47 -16.18 -1.73
N MET A 478 -19.35 -17.10 -2.14
CA MET A 478 -18.98 -18.47 -2.52
C MET A 478 -17.96 -18.49 -3.65
N LEU A 479 -18.12 -17.61 -4.66
CA LEU A 479 -17.17 -17.48 -5.75
C LEU A 479 -15.82 -16.95 -5.26
N ALA A 480 -15.84 -15.92 -4.42
CA ALA A 480 -14.61 -15.33 -3.85
C ALA A 480 -13.84 -16.32 -2.95
N TRP A 481 -14.51 -17.28 -2.33
CA TRP A 481 -13.91 -18.25 -1.40
C TRP A 481 -13.73 -19.65 -1.97
N ARG A 482 -13.98 -19.87 -3.27
CA ARG A 482 -13.93 -21.21 -3.87
C ARG A 482 -12.59 -21.93 -3.73
N ASN A 483 -11.49 -21.20 -3.67
CA ASN A 483 -10.16 -21.73 -3.43
C ASN A 483 -9.78 -21.79 -1.94
N GLY A 484 -10.76 -21.80 -1.04
CA GLY A 484 -10.54 -21.71 0.41
C GLY A 484 -10.36 -20.26 0.88
N THR A 485 -9.50 -20.05 1.85
CA THR A 485 -9.17 -18.69 2.29
C THR A 485 -8.58 -17.89 1.13
N TRP A 486 -9.28 -16.86 0.71
CA TRP A 486 -8.86 -16.08 -0.45
C TRP A 486 -7.68 -15.17 -0.14
N VAL A 487 -6.54 -15.53 -0.68
CA VAL A 487 -5.28 -14.80 -0.60
C VAL A 487 -4.58 -14.84 -1.96
N ALA A 488 -3.47 -14.13 -2.13
CA ALA A 488 -2.63 -14.32 -3.30
C ALA A 488 -1.95 -15.70 -3.27
N ASN A 489 -1.64 -16.23 -4.44
CA ASN A 489 -0.98 -17.53 -4.60
C ASN A 489 0.30 -17.63 -3.76
N GLY A 490 0.54 -18.81 -3.21
CA GLY A 490 1.58 -19.05 -2.21
C GLY A 490 1.17 -18.72 -0.78
N ASN A 491 -0.03 -18.14 -0.60
CA ASN A 491 -0.68 -17.94 0.70
C ASN A 491 0.25 -17.31 1.76
N LEU A 492 0.22 -17.82 3.00
CA LEU A 492 1.02 -17.36 4.13
C LEU A 492 2.51 -17.68 4.01
N VAL A 493 2.85 -18.69 3.24
CA VAL A 493 4.19 -19.32 3.21
C VAL A 493 5.30 -18.30 3.01
N TRP A 494 5.13 -17.37 2.07
CA TRP A 494 6.16 -16.37 1.79
C TRP A 494 6.52 -15.54 3.01
N ARG A 495 5.51 -15.10 3.76
CA ARG A 495 5.73 -14.22 4.92
C ARG A 495 6.16 -15.01 6.14
N HIS A 496 5.48 -16.12 6.44
CA HIS A 496 5.79 -16.92 7.61
C HIS A 496 7.20 -17.52 7.57
N LEU A 497 7.68 -17.87 6.38
CA LEU A 497 9.04 -18.38 6.20
C LEU A 497 10.06 -17.29 5.83
N GLY A 498 9.65 -16.03 5.64
CA GLY A 498 10.56 -14.91 5.32
C GLY A 498 11.16 -14.97 3.93
N ILE A 499 10.42 -15.53 2.97
CA ILE A 499 10.83 -15.64 1.56
C ILE A 499 10.50 -14.31 0.86
N PRO A 500 11.47 -13.62 0.24
CA PRO A 500 11.21 -12.38 -0.48
C PRO A 500 10.45 -12.63 -1.78
N THR A 501 9.59 -11.66 -2.16
CA THR A 501 8.87 -11.71 -3.43
C THR A 501 8.88 -10.36 -4.14
N VAL A 502 8.82 -10.38 -5.48
CA VAL A 502 8.57 -9.21 -6.31
C VAL A 502 7.39 -9.54 -7.23
N THR A 503 6.32 -8.76 -7.12
CA THR A 503 5.16 -8.86 -8.02
C THR A 503 5.23 -7.73 -9.02
N VAL A 504 5.04 -8.04 -10.30
CA VAL A 504 5.00 -7.08 -11.42
C VAL A 504 3.74 -7.32 -12.27
N PRO A 505 3.27 -6.37 -13.08
CA PRO A 505 2.10 -6.58 -13.94
C PRO A 505 2.32 -7.72 -14.93
N MET A 506 1.41 -8.71 -14.95
CA MET A 506 1.37 -9.80 -15.93
C MET A 506 0.46 -9.46 -17.13
N GLY A 507 -0.60 -8.71 -16.90
CA GLY A 507 -1.54 -8.28 -17.91
C GLY A 507 -2.93 -7.99 -17.35
N THR A 508 -3.88 -7.77 -18.24
CA THR A 508 -5.29 -7.52 -17.91
C THR A 508 -6.16 -8.64 -18.47
N MET A 509 -7.00 -9.22 -17.63
CA MET A 509 -7.95 -10.28 -18.00
C MET A 509 -8.96 -9.77 -19.01
N ALA A 510 -9.08 -10.44 -20.16
CA ALA A 510 -9.91 -9.97 -21.27
C ALA A 510 -11.42 -10.03 -20.99
N ASP A 511 -11.85 -10.93 -20.12
CA ASP A 511 -13.26 -11.17 -19.79
C ASP A 511 -13.81 -10.18 -18.75
N ILE A 512 -12.99 -9.73 -17.80
CA ILE A 512 -13.44 -8.88 -16.68
C ILE A 512 -12.71 -7.54 -16.58
N GLY A 513 -11.70 -7.31 -17.40
CA GLY A 513 -10.96 -6.04 -17.41
C GLY A 513 -10.13 -5.76 -16.15
N MET A 514 -9.96 -6.76 -15.26
CA MET A 514 -9.13 -6.64 -14.06
C MET A 514 -7.69 -7.07 -14.36
N PRO A 515 -6.68 -6.35 -13.84
CA PRO A 515 -5.29 -6.76 -13.99
C PRO A 515 -4.94 -7.95 -13.09
N VAL A 516 -3.88 -8.63 -13.48
CA VAL A 516 -3.23 -9.69 -12.69
C VAL A 516 -1.73 -9.48 -12.69
N GLY A 517 -1.10 -9.73 -11.54
CA GLY A 517 0.36 -9.69 -11.35
C GLY A 517 1.04 -11.03 -11.63
N LEU A 518 2.33 -10.96 -11.88
CA LEU A 518 3.28 -12.06 -11.90
C LEU A 518 4.21 -11.93 -10.72
N THR A 519 4.23 -12.93 -9.84
CA THR A 519 5.06 -12.94 -8.63
C THR A 519 6.31 -13.79 -8.85
N PHE A 520 7.47 -13.20 -8.58
CA PHE A 520 8.75 -13.88 -8.47
C PHE A 520 9.07 -14.07 -6.98
N ALA A 521 9.57 -15.26 -6.60
CA ALA A 521 10.02 -15.58 -5.25
C ALA A 521 11.41 -16.19 -5.29
N GLY A 522 12.28 -15.80 -4.38
CA GLY A 522 13.68 -16.20 -4.37
C GLY A 522 14.22 -16.52 -2.98
N ARG A 523 15.51 -16.85 -2.89
CA ARG A 523 16.19 -17.13 -1.64
C ARG A 523 16.16 -15.92 -0.73
N ALA A 524 16.01 -16.16 0.55
CA ALA A 524 16.12 -15.08 1.53
C ALA A 524 17.49 -14.40 1.43
N TYR A 525 17.46 -13.07 1.50
CA TYR A 525 18.62 -12.18 1.43
C TYR A 525 19.32 -12.11 0.05
N ASP A 526 18.74 -12.74 -0.99
CA ASP A 526 19.13 -12.53 -2.39
C ASP A 526 18.14 -11.61 -3.14
N ASP A 527 17.59 -10.65 -2.41
CA ASP A 527 16.55 -9.72 -2.87
C ASP A 527 16.99 -8.91 -4.10
N VAL A 528 18.27 -8.56 -4.19
CA VAL A 528 18.82 -7.80 -5.33
C VAL A 528 18.73 -8.61 -6.63
N ALA A 529 19.07 -9.89 -6.61
CA ALA A 529 18.93 -10.76 -7.78
C ALA A 529 17.45 -10.88 -8.18
N LEU A 530 16.55 -11.04 -7.20
CA LEU A 530 15.12 -11.13 -7.44
C LEU A 530 14.55 -9.86 -8.08
N LEU A 531 14.93 -8.67 -7.56
CA LEU A 531 14.56 -7.37 -8.12
C LEU A 531 15.04 -7.20 -9.56
N THR A 532 16.25 -7.69 -9.89
CA THR A 532 16.79 -7.54 -11.24
C THR A 532 16.06 -8.42 -12.26
N ILE A 533 15.75 -9.68 -11.94
CA ILE A 533 15.01 -10.56 -12.85
C ILE A 533 13.57 -10.12 -13.05
N ALA A 534 12.87 -9.69 -11.98
CA ALA A 534 11.52 -9.15 -12.09
C ALA A 534 11.51 -7.83 -12.89
N GLY A 535 12.52 -6.98 -12.68
CA GLY A 535 12.68 -5.72 -13.40
C GLY A 535 13.02 -5.92 -14.89
N ASP A 536 13.78 -6.95 -15.26
CA ASP A 536 14.02 -7.27 -16.68
C ASP A 536 12.72 -7.65 -17.38
N TYR A 537 11.88 -8.49 -16.74
CA TYR A 537 10.56 -8.86 -17.28
C TYR A 537 9.65 -7.63 -17.42
N GLU A 538 9.48 -6.82 -16.37
CA GLU A 538 8.59 -5.65 -16.37
C GLU A 538 9.02 -4.65 -17.45
N ARG A 539 10.31 -4.31 -17.52
CA ARG A 539 10.89 -3.39 -18.49
C ARG A 539 10.67 -3.86 -19.94
N ALA A 540 10.82 -5.16 -20.19
CA ALA A 540 10.72 -5.73 -21.54
C ALA A 540 9.27 -5.85 -22.02
N THR A 541 8.36 -6.21 -21.12
CA THR A 541 6.97 -6.55 -21.46
C THR A 541 5.99 -5.39 -21.34
N ARG A 542 6.19 -4.49 -20.38
CA ARG A 542 5.33 -3.31 -20.12
C ARG A 542 3.84 -3.65 -20.08
N ARG A 543 3.48 -4.67 -19.31
CA ARG A 543 2.12 -5.24 -19.23
C ARG A 543 1.15 -4.41 -18.36
N ARG A 544 1.61 -3.31 -17.75
CA ARG A 544 0.73 -2.40 -17.01
C ARG A 544 -0.29 -1.75 -17.95
N THR A 545 -1.55 -1.67 -17.50
CA THR A 545 -2.62 -0.90 -18.13
C THR A 545 -3.03 0.25 -17.22
N VAL A 546 -3.40 1.37 -17.81
CA VAL A 546 -3.91 2.55 -17.06
C VAL A 546 -5.36 2.28 -16.64
N PRO A 547 -5.73 2.60 -15.38
CA PRO A 547 -7.10 2.41 -14.93
C PRO A 547 -8.11 3.24 -15.74
N PRO A 548 -9.12 2.61 -16.36
CA PRO A 548 -10.06 3.33 -17.25
C PRO A 548 -11.04 4.24 -16.50
N ARG A 549 -11.23 4.02 -15.19
CA ARG A 549 -12.18 4.78 -14.37
C ARG A 549 -11.62 6.08 -13.81
N THR A 550 -10.29 6.30 -13.92
CA THR A 550 -9.61 7.51 -13.44
C THR A 550 -8.80 8.19 -14.56
N PRO A 551 -9.45 8.62 -15.65
CA PRO A 551 -8.78 9.28 -16.77
C PRO A 551 -8.09 10.59 -16.31
N ALA A 552 -7.31 11.19 -17.21
CA ALA A 552 -6.68 12.47 -16.96
C ALA A 552 -7.73 13.59 -16.83
N LEU A 553 -7.55 14.46 -15.85
CA LEU A 553 -8.27 15.73 -15.72
C LEU A 553 -7.60 16.80 -16.59
N ALA A 554 -8.30 17.89 -16.86
CA ALA A 554 -7.77 18.98 -17.69
C ALA A 554 -6.47 19.58 -17.14
N ASP A 555 -6.36 19.67 -15.81
CA ASP A 555 -5.19 20.22 -15.12
C ASP A 555 -4.09 19.18 -14.81
N ASP A 556 -4.21 17.94 -15.31
CA ASP A 556 -3.18 16.88 -15.14
C ASP A 556 -2.02 17.02 -16.15
N VAL A 557 -2.03 18.04 -17.00
CA VAL A 557 -0.97 18.31 -17.98
C VAL A 557 -0.34 19.66 -17.69
N PHE A 558 0.97 19.63 -17.42
CA PHE A 558 1.77 20.84 -17.22
C PHE A 558 2.54 21.16 -18.50
N GLU A 559 2.30 22.34 -19.04
CA GLU A 559 3.04 22.82 -20.20
C GLU A 559 4.46 23.23 -19.81
N GLY A 560 5.44 22.84 -20.62
CA GLY A 560 6.85 23.20 -20.40
C GLY A 560 7.02 24.73 -20.34
N ARG A 561 7.37 25.22 -19.16
CA ARG A 561 7.73 26.62 -18.92
C ARG A 561 9.26 26.68 -18.92
N GLY A 562 9.89 27.62 -19.59
CA GLY A 562 11.34 27.79 -19.47
C GLY A 562 11.76 28.02 -18.00
N ALA A 563 13.01 27.74 -17.68
CA ALA A 563 13.53 27.87 -16.32
C ALA A 563 13.04 29.19 -15.69
N ALA A 564 12.25 29.05 -14.62
CA ALA A 564 11.72 30.19 -13.91
C ALA A 564 12.87 31.02 -13.38
N SER A 565 12.80 32.34 -13.54
CA SER A 565 13.72 33.29 -12.94
C SER A 565 13.87 32.96 -11.44
N ARG A 566 15.11 32.91 -10.94
CA ARG A 566 15.40 32.74 -9.52
C ARG A 566 14.81 33.93 -8.76
N VAL A 567 13.69 33.73 -8.09
CA VAL A 567 12.94 34.80 -7.42
C VAL A 567 13.05 34.63 -5.90
N GLY A 568 13.00 35.74 -5.20
CA GLY A 568 13.31 35.95 -3.79
C GLY A 568 12.71 35.00 -2.75
N ASP A 569 13.24 35.05 -1.54
CA ASP A 569 13.01 34.10 -0.42
C ASP A 569 11.65 34.20 0.26
N ALA A 570 10.78 35.13 -0.11
CA ALA A 570 9.53 35.36 0.58
C ALA A 570 8.46 34.29 0.26
N HIS A 571 7.90 33.71 1.30
CA HIS A 571 6.74 32.83 1.24
C HIS A 571 5.50 33.57 0.72
N LEU A 572 4.66 32.90 -0.10
CA LEU A 572 3.36 33.46 -0.52
C LEU A 572 2.31 33.00 0.47
N THR A 573 1.88 33.92 1.36
CA THR A 573 0.84 33.60 2.34
C THR A 573 -0.52 33.49 1.67
N LEU A 574 -1.26 32.42 1.97
CA LEU A 574 -2.61 32.14 1.51
C LEU A 574 -3.51 31.89 2.70
N ALA A 575 -4.68 32.53 2.75
CA ALA A 575 -5.75 32.20 3.67
C ALA A 575 -6.98 31.80 2.84
N LEU A 576 -7.29 30.51 2.84
CA LEU A 576 -8.44 29.93 2.15
C LEU A 576 -9.49 29.53 3.16
N THR A 577 -10.71 30.04 3.01
CA THR A 577 -11.87 29.63 3.79
C THR A 577 -13.01 29.22 2.86
N ALA A 578 -13.80 28.23 3.31
CA ALA A 578 -15.00 27.82 2.60
C ALA A 578 -16.09 27.44 3.61
N GLU A 579 -17.32 27.85 3.31
CA GLU A 579 -18.49 27.55 4.12
C GLU A 579 -19.56 26.92 3.26
N THR A 580 -20.15 25.82 3.76
CA THR A 580 -21.19 25.07 3.03
C THR A 580 -22.56 25.37 3.64
N THR A 581 -23.51 25.68 2.79
CA THR A 581 -24.94 25.75 3.14
C THR A 581 -25.68 24.68 2.36
N ARG A 582 -26.29 23.73 3.09
CA ARG A 582 -27.07 22.65 2.45
C ARG A 582 -28.46 23.13 2.07
N SER A 583 -28.87 22.82 0.84
CA SER A 583 -30.22 23.11 0.32
C SER A 583 -30.75 21.87 -0.45
N GLY A 584 -31.45 21.00 0.27
CA GLY A 584 -31.97 19.74 -0.31
C GLY A 584 -30.87 18.81 -0.82
N ALA A 585 -30.86 18.56 -2.11
CA ALA A 585 -29.88 17.66 -2.76
C ALA A 585 -28.59 18.37 -3.22
N THR A 586 -28.43 19.65 -2.86
CA THR A 586 -27.24 20.44 -3.24
C THR A 586 -26.61 21.13 -2.05
N ASP A 587 -25.32 21.37 -2.16
CA ASP A 587 -24.54 22.18 -1.25
C ASP A 587 -24.07 23.43 -1.99
N GLU A 588 -24.39 24.63 -1.46
CA GLU A 588 -23.79 25.89 -1.89
C GLU A 588 -22.54 26.13 -1.06
N ILE A 589 -21.40 26.28 -1.73
CA ILE A 589 -20.10 26.51 -1.10
C ILE A 589 -19.68 27.96 -1.39
N ALA A 590 -19.60 28.79 -0.34
CA ALA A 590 -19.05 30.12 -0.38
C ALA A 590 -17.56 30.07 -0.10
N ILE A 591 -16.73 30.62 -0.99
CA ILE A 591 -15.27 30.55 -0.95
C ILE A 591 -14.70 31.97 -0.79
N ALA A 592 -13.75 32.14 0.12
CA ALA A 592 -12.93 33.33 0.20
C ALA A 592 -11.44 32.96 0.25
N LEU A 593 -10.66 33.65 -0.59
CA LEU A 593 -9.21 33.49 -0.69
C LEU A 593 -8.56 34.86 -0.50
N GLU A 594 -7.69 34.96 0.50
CA GLU A 594 -6.80 36.10 0.68
C GLU A 594 -5.38 35.66 0.36
N THR A 595 -4.65 36.45 -0.40
CA THR A 595 -3.29 36.15 -0.84
C THR A 595 -2.49 37.43 -0.97
N GLY A 596 -1.17 37.34 -1.11
CA GLY A 596 -0.33 38.46 -1.55
C GLY A 596 -0.59 38.79 -3.03
N ASP A 597 0.33 39.49 -3.68
CA ASP A 597 0.22 39.81 -5.10
C ASP A 597 0.03 38.55 -5.94
N ALA A 598 -1.14 38.39 -6.58
CA ALA A 598 -1.47 37.24 -7.42
C ALA A 598 -1.47 37.62 -8.91
N ALA A 599 -0.71 36.87 -9.73
CA ALA A 599 -0.79 36.92 -11.20
C ALA A 599 -1.73 35.84 -11.75
N VAL A 600 -1.76 34.66 -11.10
CA VAL A 600 -2.63 33.55 -11.46
C VAL A 600 -3.23 32.97 -10.18
N VAL A 601 -4.55 32.78 -10.20
CA VAL A 601 -5.31 32.11 -9.15
C VAL A 601 -6.07 30.95 -9.77
N LYS A 602 -5.79 29.72 -9.31
CA LYS A 602 -6.54 28.52 -9.67
C LYS A 602 -7.23 28.00 -8.43
N VAL A 603 -8.53 27.84 -8.47
CA VAL A 603 -9.33 27.27 -7.38
C VAL A 603 -10.15 26.12 -7.94
N HIS A 604 -10.20 25.02 -7.19
CA HIS A 604 -11.04 23.86 -7.53
C HIS A 604 -11.92 23.51 -6.33
N VAL A 605 -13.10 23.02 -6.64
CA VAL A 605 -14.02 22.39 -5.68
C VAL A 605 -14.28 20.98 -6.16
N ASN A 606 -13.97 20.00 -5.32
CA ASN A 606 -14.08 18.57 -5.67
C ASN A 606 -13.37 18.22 -7.00
N GLY A 607 -12.21 18.87 -7.24
CA GLY A 607 -11.40 18.66 -8.46
C GLY A 607 -11.88 19.42 -9.69
N GLU A 608 -13.02 20.10 -9.63
CA GLU A 608 -13.55 20.92 -10.74
C GLU A 608 -13.12 22.38 -10.60
N PRO A 609 -12.65 23.03 -11.67
CA PRO A 609 -12.20 24.41 -11.62
C PRO A 609 -13.36 25.39 -11.35
N VAL A 610 -13.11 26.37 -10.48
CA VAL A 610 -14.07 27.39 -10.10
C VAL A 610 -13.47 28.79 -10.31
N SER A 611 -14.22 29.67 -10.94
CA SER A 611 -13.83 31.07 -11.12
C SER A 611 -14.24 31.90 -9.90
N LEU A 612 -13.27 32.57 -9.27
CA LEU A 612 -13.51 33.54 -8.23
C LEU A 612 -13.51 34.97 -8.81
N GLN A 613 -14.29 35.86 -8.22
CA GLN A 613 -14.28 37.28 -8.52
C GLN A 613 -13.42 38.01 -7.51
N GLY A 614 -12.65 38.98 -7.94
CA GLY A 614 -11.80 39.77 -7.06
C GLY A 614 -10.66 40.44 -7.79
N SER A 615 -9.90 41.23 -7.07
CA SER A 615 -8.70 41.89 -7.55
C SER A 615 -7.73 42.16 -6.38
N GLY A 616 -6.46 42.29 -6.71
CA GLY A 616 -5.42 42.49 -5.72
C GLY A 616 -5.20 41.25 -4.87
N ASN A 617 -5.51 41.31 -3.59
CA ASN A 617 -5.21 40.27 -2.61
C ASN A 617 -6.43 39.52 -2.08
N ARG A 618 -7.64 39.78 -2.61
CA ARG A 618 -8.87 39.14 -2.13
C ARG A 618 -9.75 38.68 -3.28
N PHE A 619 -10.16 37.39 -3.22
CA PHE A 619 -11.00 36.73 -4.20
C PHE A 619 -12.14 36.01 -3.50
N THR A 620 -13.36 36.07 -4.04
CA THR A 620 -14.54 35.39 -3.49
C THR A 620 -15.35 34.76 -4.59
N GLY A 621 -16.12 33.73 -4.25
CA GLY A 621 -17.03 33.07 -5.18
C GLY A 621 -18.00 32.13 -4.49
N ARG A 622 -18.95 31.63 -5.27
CA ARG A 622 -19.90 30.61 -4.82
C ARG A 622 -20.05 29.56 -5.90
N VAL A 623 -20.21 28.33 -5.48
CA VAL A 623 -20.48 27.21 -6.38
C VAL A 623 -21.52 26.30 -5.77
N ILE A 624 -22.38 25.73 -6.61
CA ILE A 624 -23.38 24.74 -6.19
C ILE A 624 -22.85 23.37 -6.67
N VAL A 625 -22.75 22.44 -5.75
CA VAL A 625 -22.34 21.05 -6.01
C VAL A 625 -23.43 20.09 -5.52
N PRO A 626 -23.52 18.86 -6.04
CA PRO A 626 -24.37 17.83 -5.45
C PRO A 626 -24.02 17.64 -3.97
N ALA A 627 -25.05 17.56 -3.13
CA ALA A 627 -24.84 17.29 -1.70
C ALA A 627 -24.19 15.91 -1.54
N THR A 628 -23.14 15.84 -0.73
CA THR A 628 -22.51 14.56 -0.37
C THR A 628 -23.51 13.77 0.47
N THR A 629 -23.92 12.61 0.00
CA THR A 629 -24.79 11.69 0.73
C THR A 629 -23.96 10.57 1.32
N HIS A 630 -24.35 10.08 2.50
CA HIS A 630 -23.79 8.86 3.05
C HIS A 630 -24.12 7.71 2.10
N GLN A 631 -23.15 7.25 1.34
CA GLN A 631 -23.33 6.08 0.48
C GLN A 631 -23.16 4.85 1.38
N GLY A 632 -24.22 4.07 1.56
CA GLY A 632 -24.31 2.91 2.45
C GLY A 632 -23.02 2.11 2.57
N PHE A 633 -22.72 1.14 3.20
CA PHE A 633 -21.50 0.34 3.35
C PHE A 633 -20.11 1.03 3.18
N HIS A 634 -20.00 2.32 2.82
CA HIS A 634 -18.70 2.98 2.83
C HIS A 634 -18.16 3.06 4.25
N SER A 635 -18.93 3.63 5.16
CA SER A 635 -18.67 3.54 6.60
C SER A 635 -19.95 3.73 7.38
N VAL A 636 -20.12 2.97 8.46
CA VAL A 636 -21.20 3.17 9.45
C VAL A 636 -20.70 3.94 10.67
N TRP A 637 -19.40 4.19 10.77
CA TRP A 637 -18.75 4.87 11.90
C TRP A 637 -18.38 6.31 11.58
N ARG A 638 -18.31 6.67 10.31
CA ARG A 638 -18.06 8.03 9.85
C ARG A 638 -19.12 8.47 8.86
N GLY A 639 -19.47 9.75 8.92
CA GLY A 639 -20.33 10.38 7.93
C GLY A 639 -19.63 10.58 6.57
N SER A 640 -20.33 11.21 5.65
CA SER A 640 -19.80 11.54 4.34
C SER A 640 -18.65 12.54 4.42
N TYR A 641 -17.67 12.40 3.55
CA TYR A 641 -16.62 13.40 3.39
C TYR A 641 -17.21 14.75 2.97
N GLY A 642 -16.62 15.84 3.48
CA GLY A 642 -16.92 17.17 2.99
C GLY A 642 -16.30 17.45 1.62
N SER A 643 -16.73 18.54 1.01
CA SER A 643 -16.14 19.03 -0.22
C SER A 643 -14.74 19.56 0.01
N ILE A 644 -13.79 19.17 -0.84
CA ILE A 644 -12.42 19.67 -0.84
C ILE A 644 -12.36 20.91 -1.73
N VAL A 645 -11.91 22.02 -1.17
CA VAL A 645 -11.58 23.25 -1.89
C VAL A 645 -10.07 23.40 -1.91
N THR A 646 -9.47 23.49 -3.09
CA THR A 646 -8.03 23.73 -3.27
C THR A 646 -7.79 25.07 -3.92
N ALA A 647 -6.73 25.76 -3.51
CA ALA A 647 -6.27 27.00 -4.14
C ALA A 647 -4.77 26.91 -4.44
N ILE A 648 -4.38 27.20 -5.68
CA ILE A 648 -2.98 27.37 -6.10
C ILE A 648 -2.84 28.78 -6.65
N VAL A 649 -1.93 29.52 -6.09
CA VAL A 649 -1.69 30.91 -6.46
C VAL A 649 -0.25 31.07 -6.93
N ARG A 650 -0.08 31.81 -8.03
CA ARG A 650 1.22 32.21 -8.53
C ARG A 650 1.32 33.73 -8.51
N SER A 651 2.37 34.26 -7.91
CA SER A 651 2.67 35.70 -7.92
C SER A 651 3.35 36.14 -9.24
N PRO A 652 3.35 37.45 -9.55
CA PRO A 652 4.03 37.98 -10.74
C PRO A 652 5.52 37.67 -10.79
N ASP A 653 6.15 37.54 -9.64
CA ASP A 653 7.56 37.18 -9.49
C ASP A 653 7.81 35.65 -9.52
N GLY A 654 6.78 34.84 -9.75
CA GLY A 654 6.86 33.39 -9.98
C GLY A 654 6.83 32.53 -8.72
N ARG A 655 6.65 33.08 -7.51
CA ARG A 655 6.40 32.29 -6.29
C ARG A 655 5.07 31.58 -6.42
N VAL A 656 5.00 30.34 -5.89
CA VAL A 656 3.76 29.54 -5.89
C VAL A 656 3.44 29.18 -4.44
N GLY A 657 2.19 29.37 -4.05
CA GLY A 657 1.63 28.95 -2.79
C GLY A 657 0.40 28.09 -3.00
N GLY A 658 0.13 27.20 -2.08
CA GLY A 658 -1.02 26.30 -2.11
C GLY A 658 -1.73 26.23 -0.76
N ALA A 659 -3.04 26.04 -0.80
CA ALA A 659 -3.86 25.79 0.37
C ALA A 659 -5.04 24.87 0.03
N TYR A 660 -5.56 24.17 1.01
CA TYR A 660 -6.82 23.47 0.89
C TYR A 660 -7.64 23.60 2.17
N THR A 661 -8.95 23.42 2.03
CA THR A 661 -9.88 23.27 3.15
C THR A 661 -10.94 22.24 2.81
N VAL A 662 -11.52 21.64 3.84
CA VAL A 662 -12.65 20.71 3.69
C VAL A 662 -13.85 21.34 4.37
N THR A 663 -14.97 21.42 3.66
CA THR A 663 -16.19 22.05 4.15
C THR A 663 -17.41 21.18 3.89
N GLY A 664 -18.39 21.27 4.72
CA GLY A 664 -19.60 20.46 4.59
C GLY A 664 -19.35 18.99 4.81
N GLY A 665 -19.75 18.17 5.26
CA GLY A 665 -19.57 16.79 5.62
C GLY A 665 -20.38 16.46 6.87
N ILE A 666 -20.64 15.22 7.09
CA ILE A 666 -21.30 14.78 8.31
C ILE A 666 -20.18 14.15 9.14
N GLY A 667 -19.74 14.85 10.19
CA GLY A 667 -18.67 14.41 11.10
C GLY A 667 -19.02 13.18 11.93
#